data_4a1d8836ef8bb9ced12a1a0197ca008e
#
_entry.id   4a1d8836ef8bb9ced12a1a0197ca008e
#
_cell.length_a   1.000
_cell.length_b   1.000
_cell.length_c   1.000
_cell.angle_alpha   90.00
_cell.angle_beta   90.00
_cell.angle_gamma   90.00
#
_symmetry.space_group_name_H-M   'P 1'
#
loop_
_entity.id
_entity.type
_entity.pdbx_description
1 polymer ?
#
loop_
_entity_poly.entity_id
_entity_poly.type
_entity_poly.pdbx_seq_one_letter_code
_entity_poly.pdbx_strand_id
1 'polypeptide(L)'
;MSKELAKTYDPSGIEDRLYQKWLDKKYFHAEVDHSKTPFTIVIPPPNITGQLHMGHALDNTMQDILIRYKRMQGYNALWQPGTDHASIATEVKIIQKLKEEGIDKHDLGREKFLERAWEWKKEYGGRIISQLKKLGSSCDWDRERFTMDEGCNKAVTEVFVKMHEKGYIYKGARIVNWCPVCNTSISDAEVEYQEQAGHFWHIKYPLMNEDGTPSTTEFLTFATTRPETMLGDTAVAIHPDDERYTHLHGRKVLLPIVNRVIPIVEDAYVDREFGTGVVKITPAHDPNDFEVGKRHDLPVINILNDDATINKNGGKFEGMDRYEARKAIVEELDQMGLLVKIEDHVHNVGTHDRCKTTIEPMVKDQWFVKMDELIKPAREAVKNGEIKLIPERMEKNYFNWTDNIRDWCISRQLWWGHRIPAYYCDDCGEVVVAKEMPKVCPKCGCTHFTQDPDTLDTWFSSALWPFETLGWPEQTEDLKYFYPTDVLVTGYDIIFFWVIRMIFSGYEQMGEKPFKTVLFHGLVRDSQGRKMSKSLGNGIDPLEIISQYGADALRLTLITGNAPGNDMRFYYERVENSRNFANKVWNASRFIMMNIEGREITEPKDVNARPGDCWIMSRCNNLVKDVTENMDKFELGIALQKVYDFIWDEFCDWYIELAKYRIYHAEEDAEAANDAMWTLREVLKKALKLLHPFMPFVSEEIYSNLCPEEASLMMSEWPVYDESWSFPEAENIAEHFKAIVKGVRNVRAEMNVPNSRKAKVYVVCEDQTLCAGFEALKQSAIMMAAANDFLIQQDKTGIADDAVSVVVPDATVYVPLEELIDFEQEMERLRKEESRLTKEIARSNGMLNNEKFVSKAPAAKVQEEKDKLEKYQQMMDQVKERLEGLKAKMS
;
A
#
# COMPACT_ATOMS: atom_id res chain seq x y z
N MET A 1 -38.78 6.80 -18.18
CA MET A 1 -39.29 6.78 -16.79
C MET A 1 -38.11 6.55 -15.89
N SER A 2 -37.71 7.55 -15.11
CA SER A 2 -36.69 7.37 -14.08
C SER A 2 -37.22 6.35 -13.06
N LYS A 3 -36.43 5.37 -12.74
CA LYS A 3 -36.76 4.37 -11.74
C LYS A 3 -36.50 5.00 -10.36
N GLU A 4 -37.51 5.11 -9.51
CA GLU A 4 -37.31 5.61 -8.16
C GLU A 4 -36.19 4.81 -7.47
N LEU A 5 -35.18 5.51 -6.93
CA LEU A 5 -34.09 4.86 -6.17
C LEU A 5 -34.64 4.21 -4.90
N ALA A 6 -34.17 3.02 -4.58
CA ALA A 6 -34.51 2.32 -3.34
C ALA A 6 -34.25 3.19 -2.11
N LYS A 7 -34.91 2.92 -1.00
CA LYS A 7 -34.80 3.70 0.24
C LYS A 7 -33.40 3.70 0.83
N THR A 8 -32.66 2.59 0.65
CA THR A 8 -31.27 2.41 1.11
C THR A 8 -30.44 1.88 -0.05
N TYR A 9 -29.18 2.28 -0.08
CA TYR A 9 -28.20 1.71 -1.01
C TYR A 9 -27.86 0.28 -0.60
N ASP A 10 -28.07 -0.66 -1.50
CA ASP A 10 -27.64 -2.05 -1.35
C ASP A 10 -26.68 -2.41 -2.49
N PRO A 11 -25.37 -2.55 -2.20
CA PRO A 11 -24.37 -2.82 -3.23
C PRO A 11 -24.51 -4.22 -3.84
N SER A 12 -25.05 -5.20 -3.12
CA SER A 12 -24.99 -6.63 -3.47
C SER A 12 -25.57 -6.97 -4.85
N GLY A 13 -26.66 -6.31 -5.25
CA GLY A 13 -27.27 -6.53 -6.58
C GLY A 13 -26.84 -5.51 -7.63
N ILE A 14 -26.36 -4.36 -7.19
CA ILE A 14 -26.00 -3.24 -8.08
C ILE A 14 -24.61 -3.46 -8.69
N GLU A 15 -23.62 -3.82 -7.88
CA GLU A 15 -22.23 -3.93 -8.30
C GLU A 15 -22.04 -4.98 -9.39
N ASP A 16 -22.56 -6.19 -9.22
CA ASP A 16 -22.46 -7.25 -10.21
C ASP A 16 -23.15 -6.90 -11.53
N ARG A 17 -24.33 -6.29 -11.44
CA ARG A 17 -25.09 -5.89 -12.62
C ARG A 17 -24.39 -4.79 -13.42
N LEU A 18 -23.86 -3.79 -12.74
CA LEU A 18 -23.14 -2.71 -13.39
C LEU A 18 -21.84 -3.21 -14.01
N TYR A 19 -21.08 -4.04 -13.27
CA TYR A 19 -19.83 -4.59 -13.77
C TYR A 19 -20.08 -5.43 -15.02
N GLN A 20 -21.11 -6.28 -15.04
CA GLN A 20 -21.47 -7.06 -16.22
C GLN A 20 -21.89 -6.15 -17.39
N LYS A 21 -22.66 -5.08 -17.13
CA LYS A 21 -23.01 -4.08 -18.16
C LYS A 21 -21.75 -3.47 -18.80
N TRP A 22 -20.76 -3.11 -18.00
CA TRP A 22 -19.51 -2.53 -18.49
C TRP A 22 -18.70 -3.52 -19.34
N LEU A 23 -18.65 -4.79 -18.94
CA LEU A 23 -18.02 -5.86 -19.73
C LEU A 23 -18.73 -6.08 -21.06
N ASP A 24 -20.06 -6.22 -21.05
CA ASP A 24 -20.86 -6.44 -22.25
C ASP A 24 -20.76 -5.31 -23.26
N LYS A 25 -20.59 -4.08 -22.76
CA LYS A 25 -20.40 -2.87 -23.59
C LYS A 25 -18.95 -2.61 -23.96
N LYS A 26 -18.01 -3.43 -23.49
CA LYS A 26 -16.57 -3.31 -23.71
C LYS A 26 -15.99 -1.93 -23.33
N TYR A 27 -16.50 -1.30 -22.28
CA TYR A 27 -16.04 0.03 -21.86
C TYR A 27 -14.59 0.04 -21.34
N PHE A 28 -14.04 -1.12 -21.00
CA PHE A 28 -12.65 -1.26 -20.55
C PHE A 28 -11.66 -1.50 -21.70
N HIS A 29 -12.18 -1.86 -22.89
CA HIS A 29 -11.35 -2.23 -24.02
C HIS A 29 -10.74 -1.00 -24.69
N ALA A 30 -9.44 -1.05 -24.98
CA ALA A 30 -8.69 -0.03 -25.68
C ALA A 30 -8.09 -0.60 -26.97
N GLU A 31 -8.49 -0.05 -28.11
CA GLU A 31 -7.90 -0.34 -29.42
C GLU A 31 -6.98 0.81 -29.85
N VAL A 32 -6.04 0.52 -30.76
CA VAL A 32 -5.18 1.55 -31.33
C VAL A 32 -6.03 2.61 -32.04
N ASP A 33 -5.96 3.83 -31.55
CA ASP A 33 -6.69 4.99 -32.07
C ASP A 33 -5.76 6.20 -32.10
N HIS A 34 -5.16 6.48 -33.25
CA HIS A 34 -4.22 7.58 -33.42
C HIS A 34 -4.85 8.98 -33.31
N SER A 35 -6.18 9.08 -33.22
CA SER A 35 -6.86 10.35 -32.92
C SER A 35 -6.83 10.71 -31.46
N LYS A 36 -6.49 9.76 -30.57
CA LYS A 36 -6.42 9.95 -29.11
C LYS A 36 -5.00 9.76 -28.58
N THR A 37 -4.71 10.43 -27.48
CA THR A 37 -3.47 10.21 -26.74
C THR A 37 -3.60 8.92 -25.90
N PRO A 38 -2.66 7.96 -26.01
CA PRO A 38 -2.68 6.78 -25.16
C PRO A 38 -2.35 7.13 -23.71
N PHE A 39 -2.92 6.38 -22.79
CA PHE A 39 -2.52 6.34 -21.39
C PHE A 39 -2.51 4.90 -20.93
N THR A 40 -1.35 4.36 -20.60
CA THR A 40 -1.17 2.94 -20.34
C THR A 40 -0.66 2.68 -18.94
N ILE A 41 -1.31 1.75 -18.24
CA ILE A 41 -0.82 1.13 -17.00
C ILE A 41 -0.75 -0.38 -17.23
N VAL A 42 0.37 -1.00 -16.87
CA VAL A 42 0.47 -2.45 -16.73
C VAL A 42 0.25 -2.81 -15.26
N ILE A 43 -0.63 -3.77 -15.02
CA ILE A 43 -0.87 -4.24 -13.64
C ILE A 43 0.40 -4.87 -13.08
N PRO A 44 0.79 -4.66 -11.80
CA PRO A 44 1.68 -5.59 -11.13
C PRO A 44 1.03 -6.97 -11.12
N PRO A 45 1.53 -7.94 -11.90
CA PRO A 45 0.80 -9.18 -12.08
C PRO A 45 0.76 -9.98 -10.77
N PRO A 46 -0.42 -10.23 -10.18
CA PRO A 46 -0.48 -10.96 -8.92
C PRO A 46 0.03 -12.38 -9.06
N ASN A 47 0.81 -12.82 -8.06
CA ASN A 47 1.33 -14.16 -7.96
C ASN A 47 0.22 -15.19 -7.76
N ILE A 48 0.21 -16.28 -8.55
CA ILE A 48 -0.79 -17.36 -8.43
C ILE A 48 -0.58 -18.26 -7.18
N THR A 49 -0.03 -17.71 -6.12
CA THR A 49 0.25 -18.42 -4.85
C THR A 49 -0.96 -18.54 -3.92
N GLY A 50 -2.07 -17.90 -4.27
CA GLY A 50 -3.30 -17.89 -3.48
C GLY A 50 -4.20 -16.72 -3.83
N GLN A 51 -5.09 -16.37 -2.89
CA GLN A 51 -6.00 -15.24 -3.06
C GLN A 51 -5.32 -13.89 -2.78
N LEU A 52 -5.92 -12.82 -3.34
CA LEU A 52 -5.49 -11.44 -3.09
C LEU A 52 -5.65 -11.05 -1.62
N HIS A 53 -4.88 -10.08 -1.19
CA HIS A 53 -4.93 -9.47 0.14
C HIS A 53 -5.12 -7.95 0.03
N MET A 54 -5.25 -7.25 1.17
CA MET A 54 -5.51 -5.80 1.19
C MET A 54 -4.46 -4.95 0.48
N GLY A 55 -3.19 -5.38 0.44
CA GLY A 55 -2.15 -4.69 -0.36
C GLY A 55 -2.48 -4.68 -1.85
N HIS A 56 -2.94 -5.81 -2.40
CA HIS A 56 -3.39 -5.87 -3.78
C HIS A 56 -4.65 -5.02 -4.02
N ALA A 57 -5.57 -4.99 -3.04
CA ALA A 57 -6.76 -4.15 -3.16
C ALA A 57 -6.40 -2.66 -3.21
N LEU A 58 -5.43 -2.21 -2.40
CA LEU A 58 -4.91 -0.84 -2.44
C LEU A 58 -4.27 -0.53 -3.80
N ASP A 59 -3.31 -1.35 -4.21
CA ASP A 59 -2.55 -1.21 -5.46
C ASP A 59 -3.47 -1.10 -6.67
N ASN A 60 -4.43 -2.03 -6.79
CA ASN A 60 -5.36 -2.04 -7.90
C ASN A 60 -6.39 -0.90 -7.83
N THR A 61 -6.80 -0.48 -6.63
CA THR A 61 -7.69 0.69 -6.48
C THR A 61 -7.01 1.96 -6.98
N MET A 62 -5.73 2.17 -6.66
CA MET A 62 -4.99 3.34 -7.14
C MET A 62 -4.86 3.36 -8.66
N GLN A 63 -4.56 2.23 -9.28
CA GLN A 63 -4.48 2.09 -10.74
C GLN A 63 -5.83 2.37 -11.40
N ASP A 64 -6.91 1.77 -10.88
CA ASP A 64 -8.26 1.95 -11.43
C ASP A 64 -8.73 3.41 -11.38
N ILE A 65 -8.40 4.11 -10.30
CA ILE A 65 -8.68 5.54 -10.16
C ILE A 65 -8.03 6.35 -11.29
N LEU A 66 -6.74 6.10 -11.55
CA LEU A 66 -6.00 6.79 -12.60
C LEU A 66 -6.53 6.45 -13.99
N ILE A 67 -6.86 5.19 -14.25
CA ILE A 67 -7.42 4.73 -15.52
C ILE A 67 -8.79 5.35 -15.78
N ARG A 68 -9.69 5.35 -14.79
CA ARG A 68 -11.02 5.97 -14.91
C ARG A 68 -10.92 7.48 -15.13
N TYR A 69 -10.06 8.15 -14.35
CA TYR A 69 -9.78 9.57 -14.51
C TYR A 69 -9.30 9.91 -15.91
N LYS A 70 -8.28 9.22 -16.42
CA LYS A 70 -7.73 9.47 -17.77
C LYS A 70 -8.72 9.11 -18.88
N ARG A 71 -9.50 8.06 -18.72
CA ARG A 71 -10.58 7.71 -19.66
C ARG A 71 -11.62 8.85 -19.76
N MET A 72 -12.04 9.40 -18.63
CA MET A 72 -12.96 10.55 -18.61
C MET A 72 -12.35 11.84 -19.18
N GLN A 73 -11.02 11.97 -19.15
CA GLN A 73 -10.30 13.06 -19.82
C GLN A 73 -10.16 12.86 -21.33
N GLY A 74 -10.71 11.79 -21.90
CA GLY A 74 -10.66 11.49 -23.34
C GLY A 74 -9.41 10.76 -23.82
N TYR A 75 -8.52 10.34 -22.92
CA TYR A 75 -7.39 9.49 -23.28
C TYR A 75 -7.87 8.11 -23.74
N ASN A 76 -7.08 7.47 -24.60
CA ASN A 76 -7.23 6.06 -24.90
C ASN A 76 -6.53 5.26 -23.79
N ALA A 77 -7.28 4.98 -22.73
CA ALA A 77 -6.74 4.44 -21.49
C ALA A 77 -6.72 2.90 -21.52
N LEU A 78 -5.52 2.32 -21.57
CA LEU A 78 -5.29 0.89 -21.46
C LEU A 78 -4.81 0.53 -20.05
N TRP A 79 -5.54 -0.33 -19.36
CA TRP A 79 -5.06 -1.03 -18.18
C TRP A 79 -4.85 -2.50 -18.52
N GLN A 80 -3.58 -2.87 -18.74
CA GLN A 80 -3.16 -4.21 -19.15
C GLN A 80 -3.19 -5.19 -17.97
N PRO A 81 -4.08 -6.18 -17.92
CA PRO A 81 -4.15 -7.17 -16.86
C PRO A 81 -3.24 -8.38 -17.10
N GLY A 82 -2.98 -9.10 -16.01
CA GLY A 82 -2.33 -10.40 -16.06
C GLY A 82 -2.01 -10.96 -14.70
N THR A 83 -1.37 -12.14 -14.68
CA THR A 83 -0.93 -12.85 -13.48
C THR A 83 0.49 -13.39 -13.66
N ASP A 84 1.21 -13.55 -12.52
CA ASP A 84 2.58 -14.04 -12.49
C ASP A 84 2.64 -15.50 -12.02
N HIS A 85 3.44 -16.30 -12.69
CA HIS A 85 3.68 -17.72 -12.35
C HIS A 85 4.44 -17.90 -11.02
N ALA A 86 5.17 -16.87 -10.58
CA ALA A 86 5.84 -16.78 -9.29
C ALA A 86 6.73 -17.97 -8.90
N SER A 87 7.36 -18.57 -9.91
CA SER A 87 8.40 -19.65 -9.78
C SER A 87 8.41 -20.40 -8.43
N ILE A 88 9.40 -20.08 -7.59
CA ILE A 88 9.64 -20.74 -6.31
C ILE A 88 8.42 -20.67 -5.36
N ALA A 89 7.74 -19.53 -5.31
CA ALA A 89 6.62 -19.34 -4.38
C ALA A 89 5.43 -20.25 -4.72
N THR A 90 5.16 -20.44 -6.00
CA THR A 90 4.12 -21.36 -6.49
C THR A 90 4.55 -22.81 -6.35
N GLU A 91 5.78 -23.14 -6.71
CA GLU A 91 6.30 -24.51 -6.59
C GLU A 91 6.25 -25.02 -5.15
N VAL A 92 6.63 -24.19 -4.17
CA VAL A 92 6.53 -24.52 -2.74
C VAL A 92 5.09 -24.83 -2.33
N LYS A 93 4.10 -24.09 -2.85
CA LYS A 93 2.68 -24.34 -2.56
C LYS A 93 2.18 -25.66 -3.15
N ILE A 94 2.60 -25.96 -4.37
CA ILE A 94 2.26 -27.24 -5.03
C ILE A 94 2.90 -28.40 -4.28
N ILE A 95 4.17 -28.31 -3.90
CA ILE A 95 4.87 -29.33 -3.11
C ILE A 95 4.16 -29.54 -1.77
N GLN A 96 3.73 -28.45 -1.10
CA GLN A 96 2.99 -28.58 0.14
C GLN A 96 1.69 -29.36 -0.06
N LYS A 97 0.92 -29.06 -1.11
CA LYS A 97 -0.32 -29.77 -1.45
C LYS A 97 -0.06 -31.25 -1.78
N LEU A 98 1.00 -31.54 -2.55
CA LEU A 98 1.39 -32.94 -2.85
C LEU A 98 1.75 -33.70 -1.58
N LYS A 99 2.47 -33.09 -0.62
CA LYS A 99 2.77 -33.72 0.67
C LYS A 99 1.53 -34.02 1.50
N GLU A 100 0.53 -33.14 1.47
CA GLU A 100 -0.77 -33.39 2.11
C GLU A 100 -1.50 -34.58 1.46
N GLU A 101 -1.29 -34.82 0.17
CA GLU A 101 -1.80 -35.98 -0.59
C GLU A 101 -0.90 -37.24 -0.41
N GLY A 102 0.22 -37.12 0.32
CA GLY A 102 1.17 -38.23 0.52
C GLY A 102 2.07 -38.51 -0.69
N ILE A 103 2.24 -37.56 -1.59
CA ILE A 103 3.01 -37.70 -2.82
C ILE A 103 4.33 -36.91 -2.71
N ASP A 104 5.46 -37.55 -3.03
CA ASP A 104 6.73 -36.84 -3.19
C ASP A 104 6.88 -36.31 -4.62
N LYS A 105 7.41 -35.08 -4.74
CA LYS A 105 7.65 -34.41 -6.04
C LYS A 105 8.49 -35.27 -6.98
N HIS A 106 9.54 -35.88 -6.47
CA HIS A 106 10.49 -36.67 -7.29
C HIS A 106 9.88 -37.99 -7.76
N ASP A 107 9.04 -38.63 -6.96
CA ASP A 107 8.29 -39.84 -7.35
C ASP A 107 7.27 -39.53 -8.45
N LEU A 108 6.70 -38.34 -8.44
CA LEU A 108 5.75 -37.91 -9.45
C LEU A 108 6.44 -37.67 -10.81
N GLY A 109 7.63 -37.11 -10.80
CA GLY A 109 8.40 -36.73 -11.98
C GLY A 109 7.99 -35.38 -12.55
N ARG A 110 8.90 -34.77 -13.36
CA ARG A 110 8.76 -33.38 -13.85
C ARG A 110 7.50 -33.17 -14.67
N GLU A 111 7.19 -34.07 -15.61
CA GLU A 111 6.03 -33.87 -16.51
C GLU A 111 4.72 -33.81 -15.76
N LYS A 112 4.46 -34.79 -14.90
CA LYS A 112 3.24 -34.84 -14.09
C LYS A 112 3.18 -33.72 -13.06
N PHE A 113 4.34 -33.30 -12.54
CA PHE A 113 4.40 -32.12 -11.66
C PHE A 113 3.96 -30.86 -12.41
N LEU A 114 4.41 -30.65 -13.65
CA LEU A 114 4.01 -29.51 -14.48
C LEU A 114 2.52 -29.56 -14.84
N GLU A 115 1.94 -30.74 -15.08
CA GLU A 115 0.48 -30.88 -15.23
C GLU A 115 -0.27 -30.33 -13.99
N ARG A 116 0.16 -30.72 -12.77
CA ARG A 116 -0.39 -30.22 -11.51
C ARG A 116 -0.19 -28.71 -11.34
N ALA A 117 0.92 -28.18 -11.81
CA ALA A 117 1.19 -26.74 -11.76
C ALA A 117 0.27 -25.95 -12.71
N TRP A 118 -0.03 -26.49 -13.90
CA TRP A 118 -1.00 -25.88 -14.80
C TRP A 118 -2.44 -25.97 -14.29
N GLU A 119 -2.83 -27.05 -13.60
CA GLU A 119 -4.12 -27.13 -12.88
C GLU A 119 -4.20 -26.07 -11.77
N TRP A 120 -3.13 -25.91 -11.00
CA TRP A 120 -3.01 -24.87 -9.98
C TRP A 120 -3.17 -23.46 -10.58
N LYS A 121 -2.50 -23.17 -11.71
CA LYS A 121 -2.66 -21.90 -12.43
C LYS A 121 -4.10 -21.64 -12.83
N LYS A 122 -4.79 -22.65 -13.34
CA LYS A 122 -6.20 -22.52 -13.76
C LYS A 122 -7.11 -22.18 -12.58
N GLU A 123 -6.90 -22.82 -11.45
CA GLU A 123 -7.69 -22.59 -10.24
C GLU A 123 -7.43 -21.19 -9.64
N TYR A 124 -6.18 -20.91 -9.29
CA TYR A 124 -5.84 -19.69 -8.56
C TYR A 124 -5.75 -18.44 -9.44
N GLY A 125 -5.32 -18.56 -10.66
CA GLY A 125 -5.36 -17.46 -11.63
C GLY A 125 -6.78 -17.01 -11.91
N GLY A 126 -7.71 -17.95 -12.14
CA GLY A 126 -9.14 -17.64 -12.32
C GLY A 126 -9.77 -16.99 -11.08
N ARG A 127 -9.37 -17.42 -9.88
CA ARG A 127 -9.83 -16.83 -8.61
C ARG A 127 -9.34 -15.38 -8.46
N ILE A 128 -8.07 -15.11 -8.75
CA ILE A 128 -7.48 -13.76 -8.70
C ILE A 128 -8.24 -12.81 -9.63
N ILE A 129 -8.48 -13.21 -10.88
CA ILE A 129 -9.23 -12.41 -11.85
C ILE A 129 -10.66 -12.13 -11.34
N SER A 130 -11.32 -13.12 -10.77
CA SER A 130 -12.65 -12.93 -10.17
C SER A 130 -12.61 -11.93 -9.01
N GLN A 131 -11.58 -11.96 -8.16
CA GLN A 131 -11.42 -11.01 -7.06
C GLN A 131 -11.19 -9.57 -7.56
N LEU A 132 -10.38 -9.39 -8.60
CA LEU A 132 -10.16 -8.09 -9.23
C LEU A 132 -11.46 -7.52 -9.83
N LYS A 133 -12.26 -8.37 -10.50
CA LYS A 133 -13.56 -7.98 -11.02
C LYS A 133 -14.52 -7.55 -9.92
N LYS A 134 -14.54 -8.24 -8.79
CA LYS A 134 -15.37 -7.87 -7.62
C LYS A 134 -14.92 -6.57 -6.97
N LEU A 135 -13.63 -6.22 -7.03
CA LEU A 135 -13.11 -4.92 -6.58
C LEU A 135 -13.54 -3.76 -7.51
N GLY A 136 -14.04 -4.07 -8.69
CA GLY A 136 -14.44 -3.10 -9.70
C GLY A 136 -13.31 -2.66 -10.64
N SER A 137 -12.24 -3.43 -10.73
CA SER A 137 -11.07 -3.11 -11.57
C SER A 137 -11.46 -3.05 -13.05
N SER A 138 -11.22 -1.91 -13.71
CA SER A 138 -11.57 -1.66 -15.10
C SER A 138 -10.46 -2.03 -16.08
N CYS A 139 -9.86 -3.20 -15.87
CA CYS A 139 -8.85 -3.78 -16.76
C CYS A 139 -9.44 -4.18 -18.12
N ASP A 140 -8.63 -4.10 -19.15
CA ASP A 140 -8.96 -4.66 -20.47
C ASP A 140 -8.80 -6.18 -20.46
N TRP A 141 -9.85 -6.89 -20.03
CA TRP A 141 -9.86 -8.34 -19.87
C TRP A 141 -9.72 -9.12 -21.17
N ASP A 142 -9.95 -8.49 -22.33
CA ASP A 142 -9.70 -9.11 -23.65
C ASP A 142 -8.19 -9.26 -23.91
N ARG A 143 -7.34 -8.56 -23.13
CA ARG A 143 -5.87 -8.56 -23.21
C ARG A 143 -5.20 -9.26 -22.02
N GLU A 144 -5.92 -10.09 -21.26
CA GLU A 144 -5.35 -10.82 -20.12
C GLU A 144 -4.11 -11.63 -20.54
N ARG A 145 -3.01 -11.47 -19.79
CA ARG A 145 -1.75 -12.17 -20.02
C ARG A 145 -1.34 -12.99 -18.80
N PHE A 146 -0.46 -13.92 -19.03
CA PHE A 146 0.19 -14.74 -18.01
C PHE A 146 1.69 -14.81 -18.29
N THR A 147 2.53 -14.56 -17.30
CA THR A 147 4.00 -14.48 -17.52
C THR A 147 4.62 -15.74 -18.13
N MET A 148 3.93 -16.88 -18.17
CA MET A 148 4.35 -18.10 -18.87
C MET A 148 3.46 -18.45 -20.08
N ASP A 149 2.67 -17.51 -20.62
CA ASP A 149 1.98 -17.75 -21.88
C ASP A 149 2.99 -17.84 -23.06
N GLU A 150 2.51 -18.27 -24.19
CA GLU A 150 3.36 -18.50 -25.37
C GLU A 150 4.13 -17.23 -25.80
N GLY A 151 3.47 -16.06 -25.79
CA GLY A 151 4.09 -14.80 -26.17
C GLY A 151 5.16 -14.36 -25.17
N CYS A 152 4.87 -14.44 -23.86
CA CYS A 152 5.84 -14.12 -22.81
C CYS A 152 7.02 -15.11 -22.82
N ASN A 153 6.76 -16.40 -23.01
CA ASN A 153 7.83 -17.40 -23.11
C ASN A 153 8.76 -17.13 -24.31
N LYS A 154 8.20 -16.71 -25.45
CA LYS A 154 8.97 -16.29 -26.63
C LYS A 154 9.83 -15.06 -26.33
N ALA A 155 9.28 -14.06 -25.66
CA ALA A 155 10.00 -12.85 -25.25
C ALA A 155 11.17 -13.18 -24.31
N VAL A 156 10.92 -13.99 -23.29
CA VAL A 156 11.95 -14.46 -22.34
C VAL A 156 13.08 -15.17 -23.04
N THR A 157 12.76 -16.08 -23.96
CA THR A 157 13.75 -16.81 -24.75
C THR A 157 14.58 -15.88 -25.64
N GLU A 158 13.92 -14.90 -26.29
CA GLU A 158 14.59 -13.88 -27.12
C GLU A 158 15.58 -13.06 -26.31
N VAL A 159 15.17 -12.58 -25.13
CA VAL A 159 16.03 -11.78 -24.23
C VAL A 159 17.24 -12.60 -23.76
N PHE A 160 17.03 -13.83 -23.33
CA PHE A 160 18.12 -14.67 -22.84
C PHE A 160 19.18 -14.91 -23.93
N VAL A 161 18.77 -15.31 -25.12
CA VAL A 161 19.69 -15.58 -26.25
C VAL A 161 20.43 -14.30 -26.65
N LYS A 162 19.73 -13.19 -26.84
CA LYS A 162 20.29 -11.89 -27.23
C LYS A 162 21.30 -11.36 -26.20
N MET A 163 20.98 -11.46 -24.91
CA MET A 163 21.88 -11.01 -23.84
C MET A 163 23.08 -11.93 -23.68
N HIS A 164 22.94 -13.22 -23.94
CA HIS A 164 24.06 -14.17 -23.97
C HIS A 164 25.00 -13.86 -25.15
N GLU A 165 24.47 -13.62 -26.34
CA GLU A 165 25.27 -13.24 -27.52
C GLU A 165 26.06 -11.94 -27.28
N LYS A 166 25.49 -10.99 -26.55
CA LYS A 166 26.16 -9.75 -26.12
C LYS A 166 27.18 -9.96 -24.98
N GLY A 167 27.25 -11.15 -24.40
CA GLY A 167 28.12 -11.47 -23.28
C GLY A 167 27.66 -10.91 -21.94
N TYR A 168 26.41 -10.45 -21.83
CA TYR A 168 25.80 -10.04 -20.56
C TYR A 168 25.35 -11.24 -19.73
N ILE A 169 24.87 -12.30 -20.36
CA ILE A 169 24.56 -13.56 -19.67
C ILE A 169 25.74 -14.52 -19.78
N TYR A 170 26.12 -15.11 -18.68
CA TYR A 170 27.22 -16.10 -18.62
C TYR A 170 26.91 -17.16 -17.56
N LYS A 171 27.53 -18.35 -17.70
CA LYS A 171 27.54 -19.40 -16.69
C LYS A 171 28.88 -19.42 -15.96
N GLY A 172 28.84 -19.55 -14.65
CA GLY A 172 30.07 -19.58 -13.86
C GLY A 172 29.88 -19.98 -12.41
N ALA A 173 30.96 -20.46 -11.81
CA ALA A 173 30.99 -20.79 -10.38
C ALA A 173 31.12 -19.48 -9.55
N ARG A 174 30.09 -19.19 -8.77
CA ARG A 174 30.03 -18.05 -7.87
C ARG A 174 29.39 -18.48 -6.54
N ILE A 175 29.67 -17.73 -5.50
CA ILE A 175 28.95 -17.91 -4.24
C ILE A 175 27.54 -17.36 -4.37
N VAL A 176 26.58 -18.18 -3.99
CA VAL A 176 25.15 -17.85 -4.02
C VAL A 176 24.50 -18.18 -2.68
N ASN A 177 23.42 -17.53 -2.36
CA ASN A 177 22.58 -17.92 -1.24
C ASN A 177 21.80 -19.19 -1.63
N TRP A 178 21.99 -20.26 -0.90
CA TRP A 178 21.36 -21.54 -1.17
C TRP A 178 20.35 -21.90 -0.08
N CYS A 179 19.15 -22.29 -0.46
CA CYS A 179 18.16 -22.79 0.47
C CYS A 179 18.18 -24.33 0.47
N PRO A 180 18.63 -25.00 1.54
CA PRO A 180 18.74 -26.46 1.57
C PRO A 180 17.41 -27.20 1.64
N VAL A 181 16.33 -26.53 2.02
CA VAL A 181 14.97 -27.09 2.06
C VAL A 181 14.28 -26.99 0.71
N CYS A 182 14.38 -25.82 0.05
CA CYS A 182 13.84 -25.63 -1.29
C CYS A 182 14.75 -26.18 -2.38
N ASN A 183 15.99 -26.49 -2.01
CA ASN A 183 17.02 -27.06 -2.87
C ASN A 183 17.30 -26.21 -4.12
N THR A 184 17.40 -24.89 -3.92
CA THR A 184 17.61 -23.91 -5.00
C THR A 184 18.37 -22.68 -4.50
N SER A 185 19.01 -21.97 -5.44
CA SER A 185 19.54 -20.63 -5.19
C SER A 185 18.42 -19.63 -4.99
N ILE A 186 18.66 -18.63 -4.14
CA ILE A 186 17.76 -17.50 -3.89
C ILE A 186 18.53 -16.19 -4.05
N SER A 187 17.84 -15.10 -4.38
CA SER A 187 18.48 -13.79 -4.53
C SER A 187 18.78 -13.15 -3.17
N ASP A 188 19.73 -12.21 -3.11
CA ASP A 188 20.09 -11.48 -1.88
C ASP A 188 18.88 -10.80 -1.24
N ALA A 189 17.95 -10.36 -2.06
CA ALA A 189 16.74 -9.66 -1.59
C ALA A 189 15.66 -10.61 -1.03
N GLU A 190 15.73 -11.91 -1.28
CA GLU A 190 14.86 -12.96 -0.69
C GLU A 190 15.38 -13.45 0.67
N VAL A 191 16.53 -12.91 1.13
CA VAL A 191 17.11 -13.24 2.41
C VAL A 191 16.60 -12.27 3.48
N GLU A 192 15.86 -12.79 4.45
CA GLU A 192 15.46 -12.05 5.65
C GLU A 192 16.46 -12.29 6.78
N TYR A 193 17.02 -11.22 7.34
CA TYR A 193 17.90 -11.33 8.48
C TYR A 193 17.13 -11.31 9.79
N GLN A 194 17.38 -12.30 10.64
CA GLN A 194 16.76 -12.42 11.95
C GLN A 194 17.83 -12.51 13.03
N GLU A 195 17.65 -11.77 14.11
CA GLU A 195 18.51 -11.92 15.29
C GLU A 195 18.29 -13.32 15.93
N GLN A 196 19.38 -14.06 16.05
CA GLN A 196 19.37 -15.37 16.69
C GLN A 196 20.46 -15.44 17.77
N ALA A 197 20.11 -16.08 18.87
CA ALA A 197 21.08 -16.44 19.89
C ALA A 197 22.01 -17.54 19.35
N GLY A 198 23.28 -17.33 19.41
CA GLY A 198 24.33 -18.26 18.99
C GLY A 198 25.56 -18.10 19.87
N HIS A 199 26.69 -18.50 19.36
CA HIS A 199 27.94 -18.41 20.09
C HIS A 199 29.07 -17.97 19.16
N PHE A 200 30.10 -17.37 19.74
CA PHE A 200 31.45 -17.35 19.19
C PHE A 200 32.25 -18.50 19.79
N TRP A 201 32.69 -19.41 18.94
CA TRP A 201 33.64 -20.45 19.30
C TRP A 201 35.04 -19.95 19.01
N HIS A 202 35.86 -19.79 20.06
CA HIS A 202 37.23 -19.40 19.97
C HIS A 202 38.08 -20.66 19.80
N ILE A 203 38.70 -20.82 18.64
CA ILE A 203 39.42 -22.01 18.21
C ILE A 203 40.86 -21.59 17.91
N LYS A 204 41.81 -22.46 18.19
CA LYS A 204 43.24 -22.24 17.89
C LYS A 204 43.78 -23.31 16.94
N TYR A 205 44.47 -22.86 15.90
CA TYR A 205 45.17 -23.71 14.97
C TYR A 205 46.66 -23.74 15.28
N PRO A 206 47.32 -24.93 15.35
CA PRO A 206 48.74 -25.03 15.54
C PRO A 206 49.53 -24.41 14.38
N LEU A 207 50.53 -23.60 14.69
CA LEU A 207 51.47 -23.11 13.70
C LEU A 207 52.39 -24.22 13.18
N MET A 208 52.78 -24.15 11.93
CA MET A 208 53.75 -25.09 11.36
C MET A 208 55.18 -24.64 11.69
N ASN A 209 55.97 -25.59 12.21
CA ASN A 209 57.41 -25.40 12.42
C ASN A 209 58.15 -25.47 11.08
N GLU A 210 59.40 -25.00 11.07
CA GLU A 210 60.28 -25.05 9.87
C GLU A 210 60.53 -26.49 9.37
N ASP A 211 60.49 -27.48 10.25
CA ASP A 211 60.68 -28.91 9.92
C ASP A 211 59.39 -29.56 9.34
N GLY A 212 58.35 -28.79 9.17
CA GLY A 212 57.05 -29.27 8.63
C GLY A 212 56.16 -29.97 9.67
N THR A 213 56.49 -29.97 10.96
CA THR A 213 55.67 -30.51 12.03
C THR A 213 54.74 -29.44 12.63
N PRO A 214 53.55 -29.76 13.15
CA PRO A 214 52.74 -28.80 13.87
C PRO A 214 53.37 -28.45 15.22
N SER A 215 53.35 -27.18 15.60
CA SER A 215 53.78 -26.71 16.90
C SER A 215 52.84 -27.17 18.01
N THR A 216 53.40 -27.54 19.17
CA THR A 216 52.66 -27.89 20.38
C THR A 216 52.50 -26.70 21.33
N THR A 217 53.17 -25.58 21.03
CA THR A 217 53.24 -24.39 21.91
C THR A 217 52.79 -23.10 21.24
N GLU A 218 52.88 -23.02 19.91
CA GLU A 218 52.48 -21.83 19.15
C GLU A 218 51.21 -22.11 18.38
N PHE A 219 50.24 -21.23 18.57
CA PHE A 219 48.89 -21.36 17.99
C PHE A 219 48.40 -19.99 17.48
N LEU A 220 47.59 -20.00 16.43
CA LEU A 220 46.87 -18.82 15.97
C LEU A 220 45.39 -19.00 16.33
N THR A 221 44.86 -18.05 17.13
CA THR A 221 43.47 -18.11 17.66
C THR A 221 42.56 -17.17 16.89
N PHE A 222 41.37 -17.65 16.53
CA PHE A 222 40.31 -16.89 15.90
C PHE A 222 38.96 -17.25 16.55
N ALA A 223 37.90 -16.48 16.25
CA ALA A 223 36.55 -16.76 16.67
C ALA A 223 35.63 -16.95 15.45
N THR A 224 34.71 -17.89 15.54
CA THR A 224 33.74 -18.17 14.46
C THR A 224 32.37 -18.44 15.02
N THR A 225 31.33 -18.04 14.29
CA THR A 225 29.92 -18.42 14.57
C THR A 225 29.53 -19.73 13.86
N ARG A 226 30.40 -20.26 12.97
CA ARG A 226 30.12 -21.42 12.13
C ARG A 226 31.29 -22.44 12.15
N PRO A 227 31.49 -23.17 13.28
CA PRO A 227 32.57 -24.15 13.38
C PRO A 227 32.53 -25.24 12.33
N GLU A 228 31.32 -25.65 11.87
CA GLU A 228 31.17 -26.70 10.87
C GLU A 228 31.88 -26.37 9.54
N THR A 229 31.93 -25.09 9.17
CA THR A 229 32.55 -24.71 7.90
C THR A 229 34.08 -24.75 7.92
N MET A 230 34.71 -24.84 9.12
CA MET A 230 36.16 -24.92 9.25
C MET A 230 36.81 -26.06 8.46
N LEU A 231 36.04 -27.16 8.25
CA LEU A 231 36.56 -28.30 7.47
C LEU A 231 36.92 -27.90 6.02
N GLY A 232 36.36 -26.79 5.52
CA GLY A 232 36.57 -26.19 4.22
C GLY A 232 37.59 -25.03 4.22
N ASP A 233 38.22 -24.72 5.35
CA ASP A 233 39.16 -23.58 5.42
C ASP A 233 40.36 -23.82 4.51
N THR A 234 40.75 -22.76 3.79
CA THR A 234 41.89 -22.79 2.87
C THR A 234 42.95 -21.76 3.20
N ALA A 235 42.69 -20.85 4.13
CA ALA A 235 43.64 -19.93 4.73
C ALA A 235 43.16 -19.43 6.10
N VAL A 236 44.05 -18.76 6.79
CA VAL A 236 43.69 -17.85 7.91
C VAL A 236 44.24 -16.47 7.54
N ALA A 237 43.42 -15.44 7.68
CA ALA A 237 43.80 -14.07 7.32
C ALA A 237 44.10 -13.23 8.56
N ILE A 238 45.11 -12.36 8.42
CA ILE A 238 45.53 -11.32 9.36
C ILE A 238 45.63 -9.99 8.61
N HIS A 239 45.51 -8.89 9.31
CA HIS A 239 45.72 -7.58 8.68
C HIS A 239 47.19 -7.33 8.47
N PRO A 240 47.65 -6.82 7.29
CA PRO A 240 49.08 -6.60 6.99
C PRO A 240 49.76 -5.67 7.98
N ASP A 241 49.05 -4.67 8.52
CA ASP A 241 49.60 -3.66 9.46
C ASP A 241 49.30 -4.02 10.93
N ASP A 242 48.92 -5.26 11.25
CA ASP A 242 48.69 -5.66 12.64
C ASP A 242 50.01 -6.10 13.30
N GLU A 243 50.57 -5.24 14.12
CA GLU A 243 51.85 -5.46 14.79
C GLU A 243 51.88 -6.74 15.65
N ARG A 244 50.75 -7.24 16.10
CA ARG A 244 50.64 -8.47 16.90
C ARG A 244 51.04 -9.70 16.10
N TYR A 245 50.84 -9.68 14.78
CA TYR A 245 50.97 -10.83 13.90
C TYR A 245 52.02 -10.67 12.79
N THR A 246 52.80 -9.59 12.75
CA THR A 246 53.84 -9.38 11.71
C THR A 246 54.85 -10.52 11.64
N HIS A 247 55.12 -11.17 12.76
CA HIS A 247 56.04 -12.34 12.83
C HIS A 247 55.46 -13.62 12.22
N LEU A 248 54.15 -13.58 11.83
CA LEU A 248 53.46 -14.72 11.22
C LEU A 248 53.32 -14.60 9.70
N HIS A 249 53.76 -13.49 9.11
CA HIS A 249 53.73 -13.27 7.67
C HIS A 249 54.46 -14.43 6.95
N GLY A 250 53.78 -15.04 5.94
CA GLY A 250 54.29 -16.16 5.16
C GLY A 250 54.33 -17.51 5.88
N ARG A 251 53.93 -17.59 7.17
CA ARG A 251 53.83 -18.87 7.90
C ARG A 251 52.55 -19.62 7.52
N LYS A 252 52.45 -20.86 8.00
CA LYS A 252 51.31 -21.76 7.79
C LYS A 252 50.77 -22.27 9.11
N VAL A 253 49.52 -22.71 9.11
CA VAL A 253 48.90 -23.40 10.25
C VAL A 253 48.39 -24.79 9.82
N LEU A 254 48.23 -25.68 10.79
CA LEU A 254 47.56 -26.94 10.58
C LEU A 254 46.05 -26.76 10.88
N LEU A 255 45.22 -26.98 9.87
CA LEU A 255 43.78 -27.14 10.07
C LEU A 255 43.54 -28.51 10.75
N PRO A 256 43.07 -28.52 12.01
CA PRO A 256 42.87 -29.78 12.75
C PRO A 256 41.77 -30.63 12.13
N ILE A 257 41.60 -31.85 12.63
CA ILE A 257 40.57 -32.80 12.19
C ILE A 257 40.81 -33.33 10.77
N VAL A 258 40.88 -32.46 9.75
CA VAL A 258 41.19 -32.86 8.36
C VAL A 258 42.68 -32.88 8.04
N ASN A 259 43.52 -32.44 8.99
CA ASN A 259 44.96 -32.44 8.91
C ASN A 259 45.52 -31.76 7.64
N ARG A 260 44.97 -30.60 7.24
CA ARG A 260 45.35 -29.81 6.10
C ARG A 260 46.27 -28.68 6.51
N VAL A 261 47.42 -28.52 5.87
CA VAL A 261 48.27 -27.35 6.05
C VAL A 261 47.77 -26.20 5.17
N ILE A 262 47.41 -25.06 5.77
CA ILE A 262 46.90 -23.88 5.10
C ILE A 262 47.77 -22.64 5.38
N PRO A 263 47.88 -21.68 4.44
CA PRO A 263 48.66 -20.47 4.60
C PRO A 263 48.01 -19.48 5.57
N ILE A 264 48.83 -18.61 6.16
CA ILE A 264 48.42 -17.34 6.73
C ILE A 264 48.55 -16.31 5.63
N VAL A 265 47.47 -15.60 5.31
CA VAL A 265 47.43 -14.55 4.29
C VAL A 265 47.22 -13.17 4.92
N GLU A 266 47.78 -12.17 4.28
CA GLU A 266 47.71 -10.78 4.72
C GLU A 266 46.65 -10.05 3.89
N ASP A 267 45.52 -9.68 4.50
CA ASP A 267 44.44 -9.03 3.78
C ASP A 267 43.82 -7.89 4.60
N ALA A 268 43.70 -6.72 3.98
CA ALA A 268 43.14 -5.52 4.59
C ALA A 268 41.63 -5.65 4.94
N TYR A 269 40.96 -6.72 4.49
CA TYR A 269 39.63 -7.07 4.89
C TYR A 269 39.48 -7.32 6.40
N VAL A 270 40.57 -7.81 7.04
CA VAL A 270 40.53 -8.17 8.47
C VAL A 270 40.47 -6.92 9.34
N ASP A 271 39.48 -6.82 10.18
CA ASP A 271 39.38 -5.77 11.18
C ASP A 271 40.27 -6.11 12.39
N ARG A 272 41.29 -5.28 12.63
CA ARG A 272 42.27 -5.44 13.71
C ARG A 272 41.71 -5.32 15.11
N GLU A 273 40.61 -4.57 15.24
CA GLU A 273 39.98 -4.26 16.53
C GLU A 273 38.85 -5.24 16.87
N PHE A 274 38.40 -6.04 15.88
CA PHE A 274 37.31 -6.99 16.07
C PHE A 274 37.87 -8.37 16.50
N GLY A 275 37.38 -8.85 17.65
CA GLY A 275 37.73 -10.16 18.18
C GLY A 275 39.25 -10.35 18.42
N THR A 276 39.82 -11.35 17.76
CA THR A 276 41.28 -11.62 17.84
C THR A 276 42.07 -10.85 16.78
N GLY A 277 41.46 -10.21 15.80
CA GLY A 277 42.10 -9.66 14.60
C GLY A 277 42.59 -10.77 13.63
N VAL A 278 42.03 -11.95 13.74
CA VAL A 278 42.31 -13.11 12.90
C VAL A 278 41.03 -13.73 12.40
N VAL A 279 40.96 -14.01 11.10
CA VAL A 279 39.76 -14.56 10.44
C VAL A 279 40.13 -15.85 9.71
N LYS A 280 39.35 -16.91 9.95
CA LYS A 280 39.41 -18.11 9.11
C LYS A 280 38.84 -17.81 7.73
N ILE A 281 39.43 -18.37 6.68
CA ILE A 281 38.96 -18.11 5.30
C ILE A 281 38.42 -19.41 4.69
N THR A 282 37.12 -19.41 4.46
CA THR A 282 36.36 -20.52 3.85
C THR A 282 35.66 -20.04 2.57
N PRO A 283 36.38 -19.95 1.43
CA PRO A 283 35.85 -19.35 0.20
C PRO A 283 34.56 -20.00 -0.33
N ALA A 284 34.29 -21.25 0.02
CA ALA A 284 33.09 -21.96 -0.41
C ALA A 284 31.82 -21.55 0.36
N HIS A 285 31.93 -20.95 1.55
CA HIS A 285 30.81 -20.81 2.51
C HIS A 285 30.63 -19.42 3.11
N ASP A 286 31.39 -18.43 2.67
CA ASP A 286 31.23 -17.02 3.04
C ASP A 286 31.54 -16.11 1.85
N PRO A 287 30.66 -15.12 1.53
CA PRO A 287 30.88 -14.22 0.40
C PRO A 287 32.15 -13.36 0.51
N ASN A 288 32.53 -12.92 1.70
CA ASN A 288 33.74 -12.13 1.92
C ASN A 288 34.97 -13.02 1.79
N ASP A 289 34.95 -14.21 2.36
CA ASP A 289 36.05 -15.20 2.24
C ASP A 289 36.24 -15.64 0.78
N PHE A 290 35.17 -15.67 -0.02
CA PHE A 290 35.23 -15.94 -1.45
C PHE A 290 36.04 -14.86 -2.19
N GLU A 291 35.84 -13.60 -1.88
CA GLU A 291 36.58 -12.51 -2.48
C GLU A 291 38.06 -12.48 -2.00
N VAL A 292 38.30 -12.78 -0.71
CA VAL A 292 39.67 -13.00 -0.21
C VAL A 292 40.34 -14.16 -0.94
N GLY A 293 39.61 -15.25 -1.11
CA GLY A 293 40.06 -16.41 -1.85
C GLY A 293 40.48 -16.11 -3.28
N LYS A 294 39.77 -15.26 -4.00
CA LYS A 294 40.13 -14.79 -5.34
C LYS A 294 41.40 -13.95 -5.33
N ARG A 295 41.55 -13.01 -4.38
CA ARG A 295 42.74 -12.14 -4.28
C ARG A 295 44.00 -12.91 -4.00
N HIS A 296 43.91 -14.01 -3.26
CA HIS A 296 45.02 -14.83 -2.83
C HIS A 296 45.13 -16.18 -3.56
N ASP A 297 44.31 -16.40 -4.63
CA ASP A 297 44.30 -17.64 -5.42
C ASP A 297 44.11 -18.90 -4.54
N LEU A 298 43.20 -18.81 -3.56
CA LEU A 298 42.96 -19.92 -2.63
C LEU A 298 42.03 -20.98 -3.22
N PRO A 299 42.22 -22.26 -2.89
CA PRO A 299 41.29 -23.32 -3.29
C PRO A 299 39.90 -23.10 -2.72
N VAL A 300 38.85 -23.44 -3.46
CA VAL A 300 37.47 -23.44 -3.03
C VAL A 300 37.06 -24.86 -2.67
N ILE A 301 36.88 -25.14 -1.38
CA ILE A 301 36.53 -26.46 -0.87
C ILE A 301 35.14 -26.42 -0.26
N ASN A 302 34.13 -26.85 -1.03
CA ASN A 302 32.78 -27.01 -0.53
C ASN A 302 32.67 -28.26 0.36
N ILE A 303 32.07 -28.10 1.58
CA ILE A 303 31.91 -29.19 2.54
C ILE A 303 30.44 -29.63 2.73
N LEU A 304 29.50 -28.99 2.03
CA LEU A 304 28.08 -29.25 2.17
C LEU A 304 27.50 -29.87 0.89
N ASN A 305 26.55 -30.77 1.06
CA ASN A 305 25.63 -31.22 0.03
C ASN A 305 24.50 -30.17 -0.15
N ASP A 306 23.67 -30.38 -1.15
CA ASP A 306 22.58 -29.44 -1.47
C ASP A 306 21.50 -29.37 -0.38
N ASP A 307 21.34 -30.42 0.42
CA ASP A 307 20.48 -30.49 1.60
C ASP A 307 21.16 -30.00 2.90
N ALA A 308 22.36 -29.42 2.77
CA ALA A 308 23.21 -28.95 3.87
C ALA A 308 23.67 -30.04 4.84
N THR A 309 23.67 -31.31 4.43
CA THR A 309 24.46 -32.33 5.10
C THR A 309 25.95 -32.18 4.74
N ILE A 310 26.84 -32.67 5.60
CA ILE A 310 28.30 -32.66 5.31
C ILE A 310 28.58 -33.63 4.17
N ASN A 311 29.36 -33.19 3.20
CA ASN A 311 29.77 -34.03 2.07
C ASN A 311 31.12 -34.75 2.37
N LYS A 312 31.61 -35.50 1.39
CA LYS A 312 32.87 -36.26 1.48
C LYS A 312 34.10 -35.46 1.93
N ASN A 313 34.13 -34.13 1.67
CA ASN A 313 35.24 -33.26 2.06
C ASN A 313 35.28 -33.00 3.58
N GLY A 314 34.18 -33.26 4.28
CA GLY A 314 34.10 -33.21 5.74
C GLY A 314 34.58 -34.47 6.44
N GLY A 315 35.08 -35.47 5.70
CA GLY A 315 35.69 -36.68 6.21
C GLY A 315 34.72 -37.52 7.08
N LYS A 316 35.09 -37.80 8.31
CA LYS A 316 34.27 -38.64 9.21
C LYS A 316 32.90 -38.09 9.58
N PHE A 317 32.61 -36.81 9.27
CA PHE A 317 31.30 -36.16 9.49
C PHE A 317 30.38 -36.26 8.25
N GLU A 318 30.84 -36.94 7.18
CA GLU A 318 30.03 -37.15 5.98
C GLU A 318 28.63 -37.67 6.30
N GLY A 319 27.61 -37.05 5.71
CA GLY A 319 26.20 -37.40 5.89
C GLY A 319 25.53 -36.81 7.16
N MET A 320 26.27 -36.17 8.04
CA MET A 320 25.69 -35.51 9.21
C MET A 320 25.00 -34.18 8.81
N ASP A 321 23.88 -33.88 9.47
CA ASP A 321 23.31 -32.54 9.40
C ASP A 321 24.30 -31.47 9.87
N ARG A 322 24.32 -30.32 9.25
CA ARG A 322 25.26 -29.22 9.56
C ARG A 322 25.30 -28.82 11.03
N TYR A 323 24.19 -28.86 11.75
CA TYR A 323 24.12 -28.49 13.17
C TYR A 323 24.58 -29.63 14.06
N GLU A 324 24.33 -30.87 13.67
CA GLU A 324 24.87 -32.05 14.38
C GLU A 324 26.38 -32.15 14.20
N ALA A 325 26.87 -31.92 12.97
CA ALA A 325 28.29 -31.83 12.70
C ALA A 325 28.97 -30.69 13.47
N ARG A 326 28.33 -29.53 13.58
CA ARG A 326 28.81 -28.40 14.41
C ARG A 326 29.09 -28.85 15.85
N LYS A 327 28.12 -29.51 16.47
CA LYS A 327 28.27 -30.02 17.85
C LYS A 327 29.42 -31.02 17.96
N ALA A 328 29.48 -32.03 17.08
CA ALA A 328 30.48 -33.05 17.08
C ALA A 328 31.91 -32.49 16.84
N ILE A 329 32.04 -31.49 15.96
CA ILE A 329 33.31 -30.79 15.70
C ILE A 329 33.78 -30.01 16.93
N VAL A 330 32.88 -29.30 17.59
CA VAL A 330 33.19 -28.53 18.81
C VAL A 330 33.66 -29.43 19.93
N GLU A 331 32.95 -30.56 20.14
CA GLU A 331 33.32 -31.59 21.14
C GLU A 331 34.71 -32.19 20.87
N GLU A 332 35.01 -32.44 19.62
CA GLU A 332 36.32 -32.97 19.23
C GLU A 332 37.44 -31.94 19.43
N LEU A 333 37.20 -30.70 19.05
CA LEU A 333 38.18 -29.60 19.29
C LEU A 333 38.45 -29.40 20.77
N ASP A 334 37.43 -29.57 21.63
CA ASP A 334 37.60 -29.53 23.09
C ASP A 334 38.45 -30.68 23.59
N GLN A 335 38.19 -31.93 23.16
CA GLN A 335 38.98 -33.12 23.47
C GLN A 335 40.43 -32.97 23.00
N MET A 336 40.68 -32.31 21.87
CA MET A 336 42.04 -32.02 21.37
C MET A 336 42.71 -30.85 22.10
N GLY A 337 41.99 -30.14 23.00
CA GLY A 337 42.51 -28.96 23.68
C GLY A 337 42.69 -27.75 22.74
N LEU A 338 41.94 -27.72 21.62
CA LEU A 338 41.99 -26.66 20.61
C LEU A 338 40.81 -25.68 20.71
N LEU A 339 39.81 -25.97 21.49
CA LEU A 339 38.73 -25.05 21.86
C LEU A 339 39.22 -24.18 23.04
N VAL A 340 39.22 -22.85 22.85
CA VAL A 340 39.74 -21.91 23.85
C VAL A 340 38.64 -21.47 24.81
N LYS A 341 37.50 -21.05 24.26
CA LYS A 341 36.29 -20.66 24.98
C LYS A 341 35.07 -20.67 24.06
N ILE A 342 33.89 -20.68 24.66
CA ILE A 342 32.62 -20.44 24.02
C ILE A 342 32.06 -19.18 24.64
N GLU A 343 31.64 -18.22 23.82
CA GLU A 343 31.08 -16.94 24.24
C GLU A 343 29.71 -16.74 23.62
N ASP A 344 28.71 -16.42 24.43
CA ASP A 344 27.36 -16.17 23.95
C ASP A 344 27.38 -14.94 23.02
N HIS A 345 26.74 -15.05 21.86
CA HIS A 345 26.68 -14.03 20.86
C HIS A 345 25.34 -14.01 20.15
N VAL A 346 24.75 -12.82 20.04
CA VAL A 346 23.55 -12.60 19.23
C VAL A 346 23.98 -11.99 17.89
N HIS A 347 23.58 -12.62 16.81
CA HIS A 347 23.93 -12.18 15.48
C HIS A 347 22.78 -12.36 14.49
N ASN A 348 22.83 -11.59 13.39
CA ASN A 348 21.86 -11.68 12.33
C ASN A 348 22.13 -12.89 11.45
N VAL A 349 21.17 -13.79 11.36
CA VAL A 349 21.21 -14.98 10.50
C VAL A 349 20.27 -14.79 9.32
N GLY A 350 20.76 -15.00 8.12
CA GLY A 350 19.96 -14.95 6.90
C GLY A 350 19.05 -16.18 6.81
N THR A 351 17.77 -15.94 6.57
CA THR A 351 16.76 -16.99 6.36
C THR A 351 16.02 -16.75 5.05
N HIS A 352 15.57 -17.81 4.41
CA HIS A 352 14.75 -17.71 3.20
C HIS A 352 13.35 -17.21 3.54
N ASP A 353 12.88 -16.16 2.87
CA ASP A 353 11.60 -15.50 3.16
C ASP A 353 10.37 -16.42 3.05
N ARG A 354 10.44 -17.49 2.23
CA ARG A 354 9.34 -18.44 1.98
C ARG A 354 9.26 -19.58 2.98
N CYS A 355 10.38 -20.27 3.22
CA CYS A 355 10.39 -21.45 4.10
C CYS A 355 11.00 -21.19 5.48
N LYS A 356 11.53 -19.97 5.73
CA LYS A 356 12.17 -19.54 6.99
C LYS A 356 13.39 -20.37 7.41
N THR A 357 13.92 -21.17 6.50
CA THR A 357 15.15 -21.94 6.74
C THR A 357 16.37 -21.04 6.66
N THR A 358 17.34 -21.27 7.54
CA THR A 358 18.66 -20.62 7.45
C THR A 358 19.32 -21.00 6.13
N ILE A 359 19.70 -19.98 5.37
CA ILE A 359 20.38 -20.14 4.08
C ILE A 359 21.84 -20.53 4.28
N GLU A 360 22.41 -21.19 3.25
CA GLU A 360 23.81 -21.51 3.18
C GLU A 360 24.47 -20.77 2.01
N PRO A 361 25.42 -19.88 2.24
CA PRO A 361 26.30 -19.40 1.16
C PRO A 361 27.09 -20.60 0.61
N MET A 362 26.96 -20.87 -0.69
CA MET A 362 27.61 -22.01 -1.36
C MET A 362 28.10 -21.58 -2.74
N VAL A 363 29.27 -22.07 -3.13
CA VAL A 363 29.74 -21.91 -4.51
C VAL A 363 29.04 -22.92 -5.41
N LYS A 364 28.35 -22.41 -6.42
CA LYS A 364 27.58 -23.18 -7.38
C LYS A 364 27.82 -22.66 -8.79
N ASP A 365 27.78 -23.57 -9.77
CA ASP A 365 27.67 -23.21 -11.17
C ASP A 365 26.27 -22.73 -11.50
N GLN A 366 26.12 -21.44 -11.80
CA GLN A 366 24.86 -20.79 -12.04
C GLN A 366 24.93 -19.89 -13.28
N TRP A 367 23.75 -19.49 -13.77
CA TRP A 367 23.64 -18.47 -14.81
C TRP A 367 23.49 -17.09 -14.17
N PHE A 368 24.23 -16.12 -14.68
CA PHE A 368 24.29 -14.74 -14.16
C PHE A 368 24.07 -13.72 -15.27
N VAL A 369 23.52 -12.57 -14.87
CA VAL A 369 23.49 -11.35 -15.67
C VAL A 369 24.53 -10.37 -15.12
N LYS A 370 25.46 -9.90 -15.97
CA LYS A 370 26.38 -8.80 -15.64
C LYS A 370 25.63 -7.50 -15.56
N MET A 371 25.67 -6.83 -14.40
CA MET A 371 24.87 -5.65 -14.15
C MET A 371 25.58 -4.32 -14.39
N ASP A 372 26.93 -4.29 -14.43
CA ASP A 372 27.74 -3.08 -14.47
C ASP A 372 27.36 -2.10 -15.58
N GLU A 373 27.11 -2.58 -16.79
CA GLU A 373 26.74 -1.75 -17.93
C GLU A 373 25.22 -1.55 -18.03
N LEU A 374 24.43 -2.57 -17.70
CA LEU A 374 22.99 -2.54 -17.80
C LEU A 374 22.32 -1.56 -16.83
N ILE A 375 22.93 -1.33 -15.67
CA ILE A 375 22.37 -0.45 -14.66
C ILE A 375 22.59 1.04 -14.97
N LYS A 376 23.59 1.39 -15.78
CA LYS A 376 23.95 2.79 -16.06
C LYS A 376 22.79 3.60 -16.65
N PRO A 377 22.15 3.18 -17.76
CA PRO A 377 21.02 3.93 -18.31
C PRO A 377 19.83 4.01 -17.35
N ALA A 378 19.57 2.94 -16.58
CA ALA A 378 18.51 2.92 -15.59
C ALA A 378 18.76 3.96 -14.47
N ARG A 379 20.00 4.08 -14.01
CA ARG A 379 20.39 5.06 -13.00
C ARG A 379 20.29 6.50 -13.51
N GLU A 380 20.78 6.76 -14.72
CA GLU A 380 20.75 8.08 -15.33
C GLU A 380 19.31 8.53 -15.63
N ALA A 381 18.42 7.64 -16.04
CA ALA A 381 17.02 7.96 -16.31
C ALA A 381 16.27 8.54 -15.10
N VAL A 382 16.50 8.02 -13.91
CA VAL A 382 15.92 8.56 -12.66
C VAL A 382 16.64 9.86 -12.28
N LYS A 383 17.96 9.89 -12.34
CA LYS A 383 18.77 11.06 -11.99
C LYS A 383 18.44 12.31 -12.86
N ASN A 384 18.15 12.09 -14.13
CA ASN A 384 17.81 13.17 -15.08
C ASN A 384 16.32 13.53 -15.06
N GLY A 385 15.50 12.85 -14.25
CA GLY A 385 14.05 13.04 -14.19
C GLY A 385 13.30 12.53 -15.43
N GLU A 386 13.93 11.70 -16.25
CA GLU A 386 13.28 11.05 -17.38
C GLU A 386 12.26 10.01 -16.90
N ILE A 387 12.56 9.35 -15.79
CA ILE A 387 11.62 8.54 -15.01
C ILE A 387 11.46 9.20 -13.64
N LYS A 388 10.22 9.53 -13.28
CA LYS A 388 9.90 10.16 -11.99
C LYS A 388 9.52 9.10 -10.96
N LEU A 389 10.10 9.17 -9.76
CA LEU A 389 9.70 8.34 -8.62
C LEU A 389 8.84 9.18 -7.66
N ILE A 390 7.65 8.71 -7.37
CA ILE A 390 6.70 9.40 -6.48
C ILE A 390 6.39 8.50 -5.28
N PRO A 391 6.71 8.94 -4.05
CA PRO A 391 7.31 10.23 -3.69
C PRO A 391 8.84 10.24 -3.95
N GLU A 392 9.39 11.42 -4.20
CA GLU A 392 10.81 11.65 -4.53
C GLU A 392 11.79 11.02 -3.50
N ARG A 393 11.40 10.96 -2.23
CA ARG A 393 12.24 10.31 -1.20
C ARG A 393 12.60 8.85 -1.51
N MET A 394 11.88 8.18 -2.41
CA MET A 394 12.18 6.81 -2.84
C MET A 394 13.42 6.72 -3.75
N GLU A 395 13.86 7.85 -4.32
CA GLU A 395 15.10 7.92 -5.09
C GLU A 395 16.32 7.52 -4.25
N LYS A 396 16.34 7.89 -2.96
CA LYS A 396 17.43 7.48 -2.05
C LYS A 396 17.53 5.96 -1.97
N ASN A 397 16.40 5.28 -1.89
CA ASN A 397 16.37 3.82 -1.82
C ASN A 397 16.76 3.20 -3.17
N TYR A 398 16.28 3.77 -4.27
CA TYR A 398 16.62 3.37 -5.64
C TYR A 398 18.14 3.48 -5.88
N PHE A 399 18.76 4.62 -5.56
CA PHE A 399 20.21 4.83 -5.75
C PHE A 399 21.05 3.94 -4.83
N ASN A 400 20.60 3.69 -3.61
CA ASN A 400 21.31 2.77 -2.72
C ASN A 400 21.42 1.36 -3.29
N TRP A 401 20.37 0.86 -3.96
CA TRP A 401 20.40 -0.42 -4.63
C TRP A 401 21.23 -0.40 -5.92
N THR A 402 21.11 0.65 -6.73
CA THR A 402 21.81 0.73 -8.02
C THR A 402 23.30 1.03 -7.88
N ASP A 403 23.73 1.70 -6.82
CA ASP A 403 25.15 1.96 -6.53
C ASP A 403 25.91 0.73 -6.03
N ASN A 404 25.19 -0.23 -5.42
CA ASN A 404 25.76 -1.44 -4.83
C ASN A 404 25.33 -2.72 -5.57
N ILE A 405 24.90 -2.60 -6.82
CA ILE A 405 24.37 -3.74 -7.57
C ILE A 405 25.50 -4.74 -7.88
N ARG A 406 25.17 -6.02 -7.76
CA ARG A 406 26.04 -7.15 -8.11
C ARG A 406 25.45 -7.91 -9.29
N ASP A 407 26.26 -8.81 -9.88
CA ASP A 407 25.77 -9.72 -10.91
C ASP A 407 24.58 -10.52 -10.39
N TRP A 408 23.53 -10.58 -11.17
CA TRP A 408 22.28 -11.20 -10.79
C TRP A 408 22.26 -12.68 -11.16
N CYS A 409 22.15 -13.57 -10.17
CA CYS A 409 21.93 -14.98 -10.38
C CYS A 409 20.50 -15.23 -10.87
N ILE A 410 20.35 -15.74 -12.10
CA ILE A 410 19.06 -15.91 -12.77
C ILE A 410 18.59 -17.37 -12.85
N SER A 411 19.42 -18.36 -12.56
CA SER A 411 19.02 -19.77 -12.57
C SER A 411 18.44 -20.23 -11.25
N ARG A 412 17.40 -21.06 -11.33
CA ARG A 412 16.71 -21.69 -10.18
C ARG A 412 16.55 -23.18 -10.48
N GLN A 413 16.79 -24.02 -9.48
CA GLN A 413 16.68 -25.48 -9.57
C GLN A 413 15.22 -25.92 -9.32
N LEU A 414 14.31 -25.32 -10.09
CA LEU A 414 12.87 -25.55 -10.03
C LEU A 414 12.37 -26.24 -11.29
N TRP A 415 11.17 -26.79 -11.22
CA TRP A 415 10.49 -27.32 -12.40
C TRP A 415 9.46 -26.34 -12.97
N TRP A 416 8.88 -25.51 -12.13
CA TRP A 416 7.90 -24.51 -12.51
C TRP A 416 8.55 -23.17 -12.84
N GLY A 417 8.53 -22.78 -14.09
CA GLY A 417 9.13 -21.55 -14.61
C GLY A 417 9.59 -21.69 -16.06
N HIS A 418 10.16 -20.61 -16.60
CA HIS A 418 10.77 -20.59 -17.93
C HIS A 418 12.05 -21.40 -17.92
N ARG A 419 12.09 -22.47 -18.68
CA ARG A 419 13.27 -23.32 -18.76
C ARG A 419 14.40 -22.61 -19.51
N ILE A 420 15.61 -22.67 -18.98
CA ILE A 420 16.77 -22.01 -19.58
C ILE A 420 17.04 -22.56 -20.99
N PRO A 421 17.14 -21.68 -22.02
CA PRO A 421 17.34 -22.09 -23.41
C PRO A 421 18.81 -22.36 -23.75
N ALA A 422 19.44 -23.21 -22.95
CA ALA A 422 20.81 -23.69 -23.11
C ALA A 422 20.81 -25.22 -23.27
N TYR A 423 21.56 -25.70 -24.22
CA TYR A 423 21.58 -27.10 -24.62
C TYR A 423 23.01 -27.65 -24.57
N TYR A 424 23.21 -28.71 -23.81
CA TYR A 424 24.51 -29.41 -23.66
C TYR A 424 24.61 -30.54 -24.65
N CYS A 425 25.65 -30.53 -25.47
CA CYS A 425 25.96 -31.65 -26.34
C CYS A 425 26.31 -32.89 -25.50
N ASP A 426 25.60 -34.00 -25.74
CA ASP A 426 25.75 -35.20 -24.93
C ASP A 426 27.13 -35.88 -25.15
N ASP A 427 27.79 -35.65 -26.31
CA ASP A 427 29.08 -36.24 -26.64
C ASP A 427 30.27 -35.41 -26.13
N CYS A 428 30.26 -34.08 -26.30
CA CYS A 428 31.43 -33.25 -26.05
C CYS A 428 31.24 -32.20 -24.95
N GLY A 429 30.04 -32.07 -24.38
CA GLY A 429 29.70 -31.10 -23.33
C GLY A 429 29.66 -29.64 -23.77
N GLU A 430 29.73 -29.38 -25.09
CA GLU A 430 29.61 -28.00 -25.62
C GLU A 430 28.24 -27.42 -25.30
N VAL A 431 28.22 -26.19 -24.84
CA VAL A 431 26.97 -25.46 -24.47
C VAL A 431 26.52 -24.58 -25.63
N VAL A 432 25.34 -24.83 -26.13
CA VAL A 432 24.73 -24.03 -27.19
C VAL A 432 23.50 -23.31 -26.63
N VAL A 433 23.54 -21.99 -26.63
CA VAL A 433 22.39 -21.15 -26.26
C VAL A 433 21.63 -20.80 -27.54
N ALA A 434 20.38 -21.20 -27.62
CA ALA A 434 19.55 -21.03 -28.80
C ALA A 434 18.07 -20.98 -28.47
N LYS A 435 17.26 -20.36 -29.32
CA LYS A 435 15.80 -20.27 -29.17
C LYS A 435 15.10 -21.61 -29.20
N GLU A 436 15.66 -22.50 -29.98
CA GLU A 436 15.18 -23.88 -30.16
C GLU A 436 16.35 -24.85 -29.97
N MET A 437 16.04 -26.12 -29.70
CA MET A 437 17.06 -27.16 -29.58
C MET A 437 17.90 -27.30 -30.89
N PRO A 438 19.23 -27.19 -30.79
CA PRO A 438 20.09 -27.28 -31.95
C PRO A 438 19.96 -28.66 -32.63
N LYS A 439 20.04 -28.69 -33.94
CA LYS A 439 20.01 -29.95 -34.70
C LYS A 439 21.36 -30.67 -34.75
N VAL A 440 22.46 -29.90 -34.66
CA VAL A 440 23.83 -30.39 -34.79
C VAL A 440 24.74 -29.57 -33.88
N CYS A 441 25.63 -30.24 -33.17
CA CYS A 441 26.64 -29.56 -32.33
C CYS A 441 27.69 -28.88 -33.23
N PRO A 442 27.97 -27.59 -33.04
CA PRO A 442 28.92 -26.84 -33.84
C PRO A 442 30.37 -27.34 -33.67
N LYS A 443 30.66 -28.04 -32.55
CA LYS A 443 31.99 -28.49 -32.21
C LYS A 443 32.29 -29.92 -32.68
N CYS A 444 31.37 -30.86 -32.45
CA CYS A 444 31.63 -32.28 -32.69
C CYS A 444 30.69 -32.94 -33.71
N GLY A 445 29.64 -32.24 -34.17
CA GLY A 445 28.66 -32.79 -35.12
C GLY A 445 27.59 -33.71 -34.50
N CYS A 446 27.57 -33.92 -33.20
CA CYS A 446 26.55 -34.69 -32.51
C CYS A 446 25.16 -34.07 -32.67
N THR A 447 24.11 -34.91 -32.69
CA THR A 447 22.71 -34.51 -32.86
C THR A 447 21.89 -34.66 -31.57
N HIS A 448 22.51 -35.08 -30.47
CA HIS A 448 21.87 -35.32 -29.19
C HIS A 448 22.26 -34.21 -28.22
N PHE A 449 21.24 -33.61 -27.60
CA PHE A 449 21.42 -32.54 -26.65
C PHE A 449 20.48 -32.72 -25.43
N THR A 450 21.02 -32.38 -24.28
CA THR A 450 20.24 -32.26 -23.07
C THR A 450 20.05 -30.80 -22.76
N GLN A 451 18.79 -30.35 -22.63
CA GLN A 451 18.48 -28.96 -22.22
C GLN A 451 18.80 -28.77 -20.76
N ASP A 452 19.30 -27.59 -20.40
CA ASP A 452 19.54 -27.18 -19.02
C ASP A 452 18.32 -27.48 -18.13
N PRO A 453 18.48 -28.18 -16.98
CA PRO A 453 17.37 -28.56 -16.12
C PRO A 453 16.76 -27.39 -15.37
N ASP A 454 17.49 -26.28 -15.19
CA ASP A 454 17.10 -25.15 -14.39
C ASP A 454 16.07 -24.28 -15.10
N THR A 455 15.36 -23.51 -14.31
CA THR A 455 14.44 -22.47 -14.78
C THR A 455 14.97 -21.08 -14.43
N LEU A 456 14.45 -20.07 -15.09
CA LEU A 456 14.79 -18.68 -14.80
C LEU A 456 14.08 -18.17 -13.54
N ASP A 457 14.72 -17.25 -12.83
CA ASP A 457 14.13 -16.45 -11.80
C ASP A 457 12.86 -15.76 -12.30
N THR A 458 11.77 -15.77 -11.52
CA THR A 458 10.48 -15.14 -11.89
C THR A 458 10.64 -13.68 -12.28
N TRP A 459 11.59 -12.99 -11.65
CA TRP A 459 11.86 -11.59 -11.93
C TRP A 459 12.51 -11.33 -13.29
N PHE A 460 13.02 -12.37 -13.94
CA PHE A 460 13.57 -12.26 -15.29
C PHE A 460 12.45 -12.04 -16.33
N SER A 461 11.38 -12.81 -16.25
CA SER A 461 10.19 -12.60 -17.10
C SER A 461 9.41 -11.36 -16.67
N SER A 462 9.19 -11.16 -15.37
CA SER A 462 8.46 -10.00 -14.87
C SER A 462 9.11 -8.66 -15.25
N ALA A 463 10.42 -8.63 -15.49
CA ALA A 463 11.15 -7.44 -15.97
C ALA A 463 10.76 -7.00 -17.39
N LEU A 464 10.15 -7.89 -18.18
CA LEU A 464 9.77 -7.65 -19.56
C LEU A 464 8.31 -7.18 -19.70
N TRP A 465 7.57 -7.20 -18.60
CA TRP A 465 6.12 -7.00 -18.53
C TRP A 465 5.59 -5.76 -19.28
N PRO A 466 6.24 -4.58 -19.23
CA PRO A 466 5.75 -3.39 -19.93
C PRO A 466 5.71 -3.50 -21.46
N PHE A 467 6.51 -4.37 -22.05
CA PHE A 467 6.60 -4.49 -23.51
C PHE A 467 6.25 -5.91 -24.03
N GLU A 468 6.52 -6.97 -23.29
CA GLU A 468 6.12 -8.32 -23.71
C GLU A 468 4.60 -8.49 -23.76
N THR A 469 3.87 -7.81 -22.89
CA THR A 469 2.39 -7.84 -22.86
C THR A 469 1.78 -7.18 -24.09
N LEU A 470 2.51 -6.27 -24.73
CA LEU A 470 2.10 -5.57 -25.94
C LEU A 470 2.59 -6.23 -27.22
N GLY A 471 3.19 -7.43 -27.10
CA GLY A 471 3.54 -8.30 -28.20
C GLY A 471 5.01 -8.35 -28.61
N TRP A 472 5.92 -7.66 -27.89
CA TRP A 472 7.35 -7.81 -28.12
C TRP A 472 7.77 -9.31 -27.99
N PRO A 473 8.66 -9.85 -28.86
CA PRO A 473 9.62 -9.16 -29.74
C PRO A 473 9.06 -8.69 -31.09
N GLU A 474 7.82 -9.00 -31.43
CA GLU A 474 7.21 -8.46 -32.65
C GLU A 474 6.93 -6.97 -32.49
N GLN A 475 7.08 -6.23 -33.62
CA GLN A 475 6.78 -4.79 -33.67
C GLN A 475 5.28 -4.57 -33.96
N THR A 476 4.44 -4.96 -32.99
CA THR A 476 2.98 -4.83 -33.10
C THR A 476 2.54 -3.37 -33.10
N GLU A 477 1.34 -3.10 -33.63
CA GLU A 477 0.75 -1.76 -33.54
C GLU A 477 0.44 -1.39 -32.08
N ASP A 478 0.06 -2.34 -31.23
CA ASP A 478 -0.12 -2.11 -29.79
C ASP A 478 1.17 -1.66 -29.12
N LEU A 479 2.31 -2.33 -29.39
CA LEU A 479 3.60 -1.95 -28.85
C LEU A 479 4.01 -0.53 -29.27
N LYS A 480 3.83 -0.17 -30.53
CA LYS A 480 4.17 1.15 -31.05
C LYS A 480 3.30 2.27 -30.48
N TYR A 481 2.06 1.94 -30.10
CA TYR A 481 1.09 2.94 -29.66
C TYR A 481 1.04 3.08 -28.12
N PHE A 482 1.06 1.96 -27.37
CA PHE A 482 0.90 1.96 -25.91
C PHE A 482 2.21 1.93 -25.13
N TYR A 483 3.35 1.72 -25.77
CA TYR A 483 4.68 1.79 -25.15
C TYR A 483 5.40 3.10 -25.55
N PRO A 484 6.17 3.76 -24.63
CA PRO A 484 6.33 3.44 -23.21
C PRO A 484 5.02 3.67 -22.42
N THR A 485 4.83 2.91 -21.34
CA THR A 485 3.68 3.06 -20.47
C THR A 485 3.76 4.36 -19.67
N ASP A 486 2.66 4.81 -19.08
CA ASP A 486 2.62 6.14 -18.44
C ASP A 486 2.95 6.08 -16.95
N VAL A 487 2.28 5.21 -16.23
CA VAL A 487 2.45 5.09 -14.78
C VAL A 487 2.56 3.62 -14.39
N LEU A 488 3.59 3.32 -13.61
CA LEU A 488 3.69 2.08 -12.85
C LEU A 488 3.27 2.36 -11.42
N VAL A 489 2.26 1.65 -10.92
CA VAL A 489 1.87 1.70 -9.50
C VAL A 489 2.35 0.43 -8.83
N THR A 490 3.04 0.54 -7.70
CA THR A 490 3.58 -0.64 -6.99
C THR A 490 3.94 -0.31 -5.54
N GLY A 491 4.10 -1.34 -4.71
CA GLY A 491 4.66 -1.21 -3.37
C GLY A 491 6.14 -0.80 -3.39
N TYR A 492 6.57 0.00 -2.42
CA TYR A 492 7.96 0.41 -2.32
C TYR A 492 8.92 -0.77 -2.00
N ASP A 493 8.41 -1.88 -1.50
CA ASP A 493 9.18 -3.05 -1.10
C ASP A 493 9.73 -3.86 -2.29
N ILE A 494 9.23 -3.62 -3.52
CA ILE A 494 9.72 -4.28 -4.74
C ILE A 494 10.46 -3.34 -5.71
N ILE A 495 11.03 -2.23 -5.20
CA ILE A 495 11.88 -1.34 -6.00
C ILE A 495 13.03 -2.12 -6.65
N PHE A 496 13.78 -2.88 -5.85
CA PHE A 496 14.91 -3.66 -6.33
C PHE A 496 14.47 -4.83 -7.22
N PHE A 497 13.47 -5.59 -6.76
CA PHE A 497 13.05 -6.80 -7.44
C PHE A 497 12.47 -6.56 -8.82
N TRP A 498 11.68 -5.51 -8.96
CA TRP A 498 10.87 -5.30 -10.15
C TRP A 498 11.14 -3.98 -10.88
N VAL A 499 11.08 -2.86 -10.17
CA VAL A 499 11.19 -1.53 -10.81
C VAL A 499 12.54 -1.36 -11.51
N ILE A 500 13.65 -1.59 -10.81
CA ILE A 500 15.01 -1.47 -11.37
C ILE A 500 15.18 -2.42 -12.56
N ARG A 501 14.68 -3.66 -12.43
CA ARG A 501 14.79 -4.69 -13.48
C ARG A 501 14.00 -4.33 -14.71
N MET A 502 12.79 -3.81 -14.60
CA MET A 502 12.02 -3.32 -15.74
C MET A 502 12.73 -2.15 -16.45
N ILE A 503 13.33 -1.22 -15.69
CA ILE A 503 13.97 -0.06 -16.27
C ILE A 503 15.17 -0.47 -17.11
N PHE A 504 16.11 -1.26 -16.57
CA PHE A 504 17.27 -1.67 -17.38
C PHE A 504 16.87 -2.58 -18.55
N SER A 505 15.86 -3.44 -18.37
CA SER A 505 15.34 -4.29 -19.46
C SER A 505 14.70 -3.47 -20.58
N GLY A 506 13.94 -2.41 -20.23
CA GLY A 506 13.38 -1.48 -21.20
C GLY A 506 14.46 -0.80 -22.03
N TYR A 507 15.48 -0.25 -21.40
CA TYR A 507 16.61 0.36 -22.12
C TYR A 507 17.40 -0.65 -22.97
N GLU A 508 17.64 -1.84 -22.45
CA GLU A 508 18.40 -2.86 -23.17
C GLU A 508 17.64 -3.44 -24.37
N GLN A 509 16.33 -3.67 -24.24
CA GLN A 509 15.54 -4.33 -25.27
C GLN A 509 14.82 -3.38 -26.22
N MET A 510 14.30 -2.26 -25.70
CA MET A 510 13.51 -1.27 -26.43
C MET A 510 14.30 -0.01 -26.80
N GLY A 511 15.42 0.26 -26.13
CA GLY A 511 16.22 1.47 -26.31
C GLY A 511 15.65 2.72 -25.64
N GLU A 512 14.58 2.57 -24.87
CA GLU A 512 13.93 3.67 -24.16
C GLU A 512 13.30 3.21 -22.83
N LYS A 513 12.86 4.15 -22.00
CA LYS A 513 12.23 3.89 -20.71
C LYS A 513 10.96 3.04 -20.81
N PRO A 514 10.71 2.13 -19.86
CA PRO A 514 9.49 1.31 -19.89
C PRO A 514 8.24 2.07 -19.42
N PHE A 515 8.40 3.10 -18.61
CA PHE A 515 7.34 3.95 -18.06
C PHE A 515 7.88 5.35 -17.73
N LYS A 516 6.96 6.34 -17.66
CA LYS A 516 7.30 7.74 -17.36
C LYS A 516 7.37 8.03 -15.86
N THR A 517 6.51 7.39 -15.08
CA THR A 517 6.37 7.63 -13.63
C THR A 517 6.19 6.33 -12.88
N VAL A 518 6.83 6.23 -11.71
CA VAL A 518 6.57 5.15 -10.73
C VAL A 518 5.91 5.77 -9.52
N LEU A 519 4.67 5.38 -9.27
CA LEU A 519 3.90 5.79 -8.09
C LEU A 519 3.98 4.68 -7.04
N PHE A 520 4.66 4.94 -5.95
CA PHE A 520 4.80 3.99 -4.85
C PHE A 520 3.68 4.16 -3.83
N HIS A 521 3.09 3.06 -3.44
CA HIS A 521 2.25 2.98 -2.26
C HIS A 521 2.96 2.30 -1.10
N GLY A 522 2.47 2.51 0.12
CA GLY A 522 2.93 1.82 1.32
C GLY A 522 2.22 0.48 1.54
N LEU A 523 2.59 -0.18 2.63
CA LEU A 523 1.99 -1.45 3.01
C LEU A 523 0.70 -1.23 3.81
N VAL A 524 -0.29 -2.11 3.60
CA VAL A 524 -1.48 -2.16 4.46
C VAL A 524 -1.17 -3.02 5.67
N ARG A 525 -1.30 -2.42 6.86
CA ARG A 525 -1.01 -3.03 8.15
C ARG A 525 -2.30 -3.24 8.93
N ASP A 526 -2.28 -4.15 9.90
CA ASP A 526 -3.40 -4.33 10.82
C ASP A 526 -3.58 -3.09 11.76
N SER A 527 -4.62 -3.09 12.56
CA SER A 527 -4.92 -2.01 13.50
C SER A 527 -3.79 -1.74 14.52
N GLN A 528 -2.94 -2.73 14.78
CA GLN A 528 -1.78 -2.61 15.68
C GLN A 528 -0.49 -2.16 14.93
N GLY A 529 -0.56 -1.98 13.63
CA GLY A 529 0.57 -1.58 12.79
C GLY A 529 1.50 -2.72 12.37
N ARG A 530 1.10 -3.99 12.57
CA ARG A 530 1.87 -5.15 12.13
C ARG A 530 1.59 -5.45 10.66
N LYS A 531 2.60 -5.96 9.95
CA LYS A 531 2.41 -6.45 8.57
C LYS A 531 1.38 -7.57 8.58
N MET A 532 0.40 -7.49 7.69
CA MET A 532 -0.58 -8.56 7.53
C MET A 532 0.07 -9.79 6.89
N SER A 533 -0.13 -10.95 7.49
CA SER A 533 0.35 -12.23 6.95
C SER A 533 -0.58 -13.39 7.34
N LYS A 534 -0.59 -14.43 6.52
CA LYS A 534 -1.37 -15.64 6.82
C LYS A 534 -0.84 -16.37 8.07
N SER A 535 0.47 -16.30 8.32
CA SER A 535 1.10 -16.94 9.48
C SER A 535 0.74 -16.28 10.81
N LEU A 536 0.47 -14.97 10.81
CA LEU A 536 0.02 -14.23 12.00
C LEU A 536 -1.50 -14.29 12.18
N GLY A 537 -2.25 -14.82 11.22
CA GLY A 537 -3.71 -14.89 11.27
C GLY A 537 -4.40 -13.51 11.26
N ASN A 538 -3.67 -12.46 10.90
CA ASN A 538 -4.17 -11.07 10.85
C ASN A 538 -4.47 -10.58 9.41
N GLY A 539 -4.41 -11.49 8.42
CA GLY A 539 -4.75 -11.19 7.04
C GLY A 539 -6.26 -11.03 6.87
N ILE A 540 -6.67 -9.95 6.20
CA ILE A 540 -8.07 -9.67 5.89
C ILE A 540 -8.30 -9.95 4.41
N ASP A 541 -9.33 -10.74 4.08
CA ASP A 541 -9.73 -11.00 2.70
C ASP A 541 -10.56 -9.81 2.18
N PRO A 542 -10.12 -9.15 1.09
CA PRO A 542 -10.91 -8.07 0.48
C PRO A 542 -12.33 -8.48 0.12
N LEU A 543 -12.56 -9.75 -0.30
CA LEU A 543 -13.90 -10.24 -0.66
C LEU A 543 -14.85 -10.30 0.52
N GLU A 544 -14.36 -10.59 1.73
CA GLU A 544 -15.19 -10.56 2.94
C GLU A 544 -15.69 -9.14 3.20
N ILE A 545 -14.82 -8.14 3.06
CA ILE A 545 -15.20 -6.74 3.21
C ILE A 545 -16.19 -6.31 2.12
N ILE A 546 -15.92 -6.67 0.87
CA ILE A 546 -16.82 -6.37 -0.27
C ILE A 546 -18.21 -6.99 -0.05
N SER A 547 -18.26 -8.23 0.41
CA SER A 547 -19.55 -8.92 0.65
C SER A 547 -20.40 -8.26 1.74
N GLN A 548 -19.76 -7.63 2.74
CA GLN A 548 -20.42 -6.99 3.88
C GLN A 548 -20.76 -5.52 3.64
N TYR A 549 -19.88 -4.79 2.94
CA TYR A 549 -19.94 -3.34 2.85
C TYR A 549 -20.02 -2.79 1.41
N GLY A 550 -19.73 -3.64 0.41
CA GLY A 550 -19.60 -3.25 -0.99
C GLY A 550 -18.18 -2.85 -1.38
N ALA A 551 -17.88 -2.92 -2.68
CA ALA A 551 -16.58 -2.58 -3.24
C ALA A 551 -16.26 -1.08 -3.08
N ASP A 552 -17.24 -0.20 -3.29
CA ASP A 552 -17.06 1.25 -3.14
C ASP A 552 -16.63 1.63 -1.72
N ALA A 553 -17.17 0.99 -0.69
CA ALA A 553 -16.80 1.25 0.70
C ALA A 553 -15.35 0.83 0.99
N LEU A 554 -14.91 -0.30 0.45
CA LEU A 554 -13.52 -0.74 0.56
C LEU A 554 -12.57 0.22 -0.17
N ARG A 555 -12.88 0.57 -1.42
CA ARG A 555 -12.07 1.49 -2.25
C ARG A 555 -11.90 2.84 -1.57
N LEU A 556 -12.98 3.43 -1.09
CA LEU A 556 -12.95 4.71 -0.35
C LEU A 556 -12.06 4.62 0.89
N THR A 557 -12.19 3.53 1.66
CA THR A 557 -11.40 3.30 2.88
C THR A 557 -9.90 3.23 2.58
N LEU A 558 -9.51 2.53 1.52
CA LEU A 558 -8.11 2.34 1.14
C LEU A 558 -7.44 3.63 0.65
N ILE A 559 -8.21 4.57 0.12
CA ILE A 559 -7.66 5.83 -0.40
C ILE A 559 -7.76 6.97 0.62
N THR A 560 -8.75 6.93 1.53
CA THR A 560 -8.92 7.97 2.56
C THR A 560 -7.67 8.09 3.44
N GLY A 561 -7.03 9.27 3.40
CA GLY A 561 -5.81 9.57 4.14
C GLY A 561 -4.56 8.86 3.63
N ASN A 562 -4.62 8.22 2.46
CA ASN A 562 -3.47 7.62 1.81
C ASN A 562 -2.57 8.73 1.22
N ALA A 563 -1.27 8.61 1.47
CA ALA A 563 -0.24 9.44 0.84
C ALA A 563 0.80 8.55 0.18
N PRO A 564 1.37 8.94 -0.98
CA PRO A 564 2.34 8.14 -1.70
C PRO A 564 3.49 7.64 -0.81
N GLY A 565 3.77 6.35 -0.87
CA GLY A 565 4.85 5.69 -0.15
C GLY A 565 4.68 5.54 1.36
N ASN A 566 3.53 5.91 1.93
CA ASN A 566 3.26 5.75 3.36
C ASN A 566 2.45 4.48 3.64
N ASP A 567 2.85 3.76 4.70
CA ASP A 567 2.04 2.65 5.20
C ASP A 567 0.72 3.15 5.77
N MET A 568 -0.32 2.33 5.64
CA MET A 568 -1.62 2.61 6.22
C MET A 568 -2.07 1.51 7.18
N ARG A 569 -2.83 1.88 8.21
CA ARG A 569 -3.49 0.92 9.09
C ARG A 569 -4.94 0.73 8.67
N PHE A 570 -5.36 -0.51 8.60
CA PHE A 570 -6.73 -0.87 8.25
C PHE A 570 -7.58 -1.01 9.52
N TYR A 571 -8.77 -0.36 9.52
CA TYR A 571 -9.75 -0.40 10.60
C TYR A 571 -11.14 -0.66 10.02
N TYR A 572 -11.90 -1.57 10.62
CA TYR A 572 -13.28 -1.87 10.20
C TYR A 572 -14.22 -0.66 10.35
N GLU A 573 -14.03 0.16 11.37
CA GLU A 573 -14.82 1.38 11.61
C GLU A 573 -14.69 2.38 10.45
N ARG A 574 -13.54 2.41 9.76
CA ARG A 574 -13.38 3.25 8.57
C ARG A 574 -14.20 2.74 7.39
N VAL A 575 -14.35 1.42 7.26
CA VAL A 575 -15.20 0.83 6.21
C VAL A 575 -16.67 1.14 6.46
N GLU A 576 -17.10 1.11 7.72
CA GLU A 576 -18.47 1.51 8.11
C GLU A 576 -18.73 2.99 7.79
N ASN A 577 -17.77 3.88 8.07
CA ASN A 577 -17.87 5.28 7.70
C ASN A 577 -17.96 5.48 6.19
N SER A 578 -17.18 4.73 5.43
CA SER A 578 -17.21 4.75 3.96
C SER A 578 -18.56 4.28 3.40
N ARG A 579 -19.13 3.22 3.97
CA ARG A 579 -20.50 2.77 3.65
C ARG A 579 -21.54 3.84 3.99
N ASN A 580 -21.39 4.50 5.14
CA ASN A 580 -22.31 5.56 5.56
C ASN A 580 -22.23 6.76 4.60
N PHE A 581 -21.04 7.07 4.07
CA PHE A 581 -20.88 8.08 3.03
C PHE A 581 -21.63 7.69 1.74
N ALA A 582 -21.48 6.46 1.27
CA ALA A 582 -22.24 5.96 0.10
C ALA A 582 -23.74 6.13 0.31
N ASN A 583 -24.25 5.78 1.50
CA ASN A 583 -25.67 5.96 1.84
C ASN A 583 -26.08 7.44 1.91
N LYS A 584 -25.21 8.35 2.36
CA LYS A 584 -25.48 9.79 2.37
C LYS A 584 -25.61 10.33 0.96
N VAL A 585 -24.68 9.98 0.07
CA VAL A 585 -24.74 10.35 -1.37
C VAL A 585 -26.03 9.80 -2.00
N TRP A 586 -26.34 8.54 -1.72
CA TRP A 586 -27.55 7.90 -2.21
C TRP A 586 -28.84 8.63 -1.77
N ASN A 587 -28.95 8.93 -0.48
CA ASN A 587 -30.14 9.60 0.05
C ASN A 587 -30.30 11.04 -0.45
N ALA A 588 -29.20 11.78 -0.57
CA ALA A 588 -29.18 13.11 -1.16
C ALA A 588 -29.64 13.07 -2.62
N SER A 589 -29.11 12.12 -3.39
CA SER A 589 -29.51 11.92 -4.80
C SER A 589 -30.97 11.50 -4.94
N ARG A 590 -31.44 10.60 -4.07
CA ARG A 590 -32.84 10.20 -4.02
C ARG A 590 -33.76 11.40 -3.73
N PHE A 591 -33.40 12.23 -2.76
CA PHE A 591 -34.14 13.47 -2.46
C PHE A 591 -34.23 14.36 -3.70
N ILE A 592 -33.15 14.59 -4.40
CA ILE A 592 -33.10 15.42 -5.61
C ILE A 592 -33.98 14.82 -6.70
N MET A 593 -33.81 13.53 -7.00
CA MET A 593 -34.54 12.84 -8.07
C MET A 593 -36.05 12.85 -7.84
N MET A 594 -36.48 12.62 -6.59
CA MET A 594 -37.92 12.70 -6.25
C MET A 594 -38.52 14.09 -6.49
N ASN A 595 -37.74 15.15 -6.34
CA ASN A 595 -38.23 16.52 -6.51
C ASN A 595 -38.19 17.00 -7.96
N ILE A 596 -37.32 16.43 -8.79
CA ILE A 596 -37.24 16.77 -10.23
C ILE A 596 -38.11 15.84 -11.10
N GLU A 597 -38.58 14.71 -10.58
CA GLU A 597 -39.36 13.74 -11.33
C GLU A 597 -40.68 14.35 -11.86
N GLY A 598 -40.92 14.19 -13.17
CA GLY A 598 -42.12 14.69 -13.83
C GLY A 598 -42.13 16.21 -14.04
N ARG A 599 -41.05 16.94 -13.71
CA ARG A 599 -40.93 18.38 -13.90
C ARG A 599 -40.01 18.69 -15.07
N GLU A 600 -40.32 19.71 -15.85
CA GLU A 600 -39.38 20.25 -16.83
C GLU A 600 -38.47 21.24 -16.11
N ILE A 601 -37.21 20.87 -15.96
CA ILE A 601 -36.20 21.66 -15.27
C ILE A 601 -35.35 22.37 -16.31
N THR A 602 -35.41 23.70 -16.32
CA THR A 602 -34.71 24.56 -17.27
C THR A 602 -33.61 25.34 -16.58
N GLU A 603 -32.61 25.76 -17.34
CA GLU A 603 -31.55 26.63 -16.86
C GLU A 603 -32.14 27.97 -16.33
N PRO A 604 -31.65 28.51 -15.19
CA PRO A 604 -32.04 29.77 -14.65
C PRO A 604 -31.88 30.90 -15.68
N LYS A 605 -32.87 31.80 -15.75
CA LYS A 605 -32.79 32.98 -16.64
C LYS A 605 -31.69 33.96 -16.24
N ASP A 606 -31.44 34.07 -14.95
CA ASP A 606 -30.32 34.82 -14.38
C ASP A 606 -29.62 33.94 -13.31
N VAL A 607 -28.50 33.40 -13.67
CA VAL A 607 -27.67 32.55 -12.80
C VAL A 607 -27.16 33.32 -11.58
N ASN A 608 -27.04 34.67 -11.68
CA ASN A 608 -26.52 35.51 -10.61
C ASN A 608 -27.61 35.90 -9.57
N ALA A 609 -28.87 35.59 -9.80
CA ALA A 609 -29.99 36.07 -8.98
C ALA A 609 -30.03 35.48 -7.56
N ARG A 610 -29.38 34.36 -7.31
CA ARG A 610 -29.53 33.59 -6.08
C ARG A 610 -28.18 33.35 -5.41
N PRO A 611 -27.80 34.06 -4.35
CA PRO A 611 -26.49 33.91 -3.69
C PRO A 611 -26.16 32.48 -3.23
N GLY A 612 -27.16 31.71 -2.76
CA GLY A 612 -26.97 30.33 -2.36
C GLY A 612 -26.63 29.40 -3.51
N ASP A 613 -27.25 29.60 -4.68
CA ASP A 613 -26.98 28.80 -5.89
C ASP A 613 -25.60 29.16 -6.45
N CYS A 614 -25.32 30.44 -6.56
CA CYS A 614 -24.00 30.94 -6.99
C CYS A 614 -22.89 30.42 -6.09
N TRP A 615 -23.10 30.43 -4.79
CA TRP A 615 -22.12 29.87 -3.84
C TRP A 615 -21.79 28.40 -4.13
N ILE A 616 -22.80 27.53 -4.18
CA ILE A 616 -22.53 26.09 -4.34
C ILE A 616 -21.97 25.77 -5.73
N MET A 617 -22.40 26.53 -6.75
CA MET A 617 -21.83 26.41 -8.10
C MET A 617 -20.35 26.80 -8.10
N SER A 618 -19.98 27.92 -7.47
CA SER A 618 -18.60 28.38 -7.36
C SER A 618 -17.74 27.41 -6.56
N ARG A 619 -18.25 26.89 -5.45
CA ARG A 619 -17.57 25.86 -4.66
C ARG A 619 -17.35 24.57 -5.44
N CYS A 620 -18.35 24.12 -6.19
CA CYS A 620 -18.22 22.96 -7.08
C CYS A 620 -17.19 23.18 -8.18
N ASN A 621 -17.15 24.38 -8.74
CA ASN A 621 -16.21 24.79 -9.78
C ASN A 621 -14.76 24.81 -9.25
N ASN A 622 -14.54 25.39 -8.08
CA ASN A 622 -13.25 25.35 -7.39
C ASN A 622 -12.83 23.91 -7.05
N LEU A 623 -13.78 23.07 -6.64
CA LEU A 623 -13.53 21.65 -6.39
C LEU A 623 -13.01 20.93 -7.66
N VAL A 624 -13.61 21.20 -8.83
CA VAL A 624 -13.17 20.61 -10.10
C VAL A 624 -11.69 20.92 -10.34
N LYS A 625 -11.29 22.19 -10.17
CA LYS A 625 -9.89 22.62 -10.29
C LYS A 625 -8.99 21.89 -9.29
N ASP A 626 -9.34 21.93 -8.03
CA ASP A 626 -8.56 21.36 -6.92
C ASP A 626 -8.38 19.85 -7.06
N VAL A 627 -9.44 19.13 -7.40
CA VAL A 627 -9.39 17.67 -7.59
C VAL A 627 -8.51 17.33 -8.79
N THR A 628 -8.68 18.02 -9.90
CA THR A 628 -7.88 17.78 -11.11
C THR A 628 -6.39 18.01 -10.83
N GLU A 629 -6.02 19.11 -10.16
CA GLU A 629 -4.63 19.39 -9.80
C GLU A 629 -4.01 18.33 -8.89
N ASN A 630 -4.78 17.81 -7.91
CA ASN A 630 -4.29 16.77 -7.01
C ASN A 630 -4.21 15.41 -7.71
N MET A 631 -5.15 15.09 -8.59
CA MET A 631 -5.08 13.87 -9.42
C MET A 631 -3.85 13.87 -10.32
N ASP A 632 -3.53 14.99 -10.96
CA ASP A 632 -2.35 15.10 -11.83
C ASP A 632 -1.02 15.08 -11.04
N LYS A 633 -1.05 15.41 -9.74
CA LYS A 633 0.08 15.25 -8.80
C LYS A 633 0.13 13.88 -8.14
N PHE A 634 -0.78 12.98 -8.45
CA PHE A 634 -0.94 11.66 -7.81
C PHE A 634 -1.26 11.72 -6.30
N GLU A 635 -1.79 12.84 -5.82
CA GLU A 635 -2.24 13.04 -4.44
C GLU A 635 -3.70 12.55 -4.27
N LEU A 636 -3.92 11.24 -4.55
CA LEU A 636 -5.25 10.65 -4.64
C LEU A 636 -6.06 10.78 -3.34
N GLY A 637 -5.39 10.64 -2.19
CA GLY A 637 -6.03 10.80 -0.89
C GLY A 637 -6.50 12.22 -0.62
N ILE A 638 -5.76 13.24 -1.09
CA ILE A 638 -6.15 14.66 -0.97
C ILE A 638 -7.31 14.97 -1.92
N ALA A 639 -7.21 14.50 -3.17
CA ALA A 639 -8.29 14.65 -4.15
C ALA A 639 -9.61 14.08 -3.61
N LEU A 640 -9.56 12.86 -3.09
CA LEU A 640 -10.72 12.21 -2.48
C LEU A 640 -11.28 13.00 -1.29
N GLN A 641 -10.42 13.47 -0.38
CA GLN A 641 -10.86 14.22 0.80
C GLN A 641 -11.64 15.49 0.41
N LYS A 642 -11.17 16.21 -0.61
CA LYS A 642 -11.86 17.38 -1.14
C LYS A 642 -13.25 17.05 -1.70
N VAL A 643 -13.38 15.95 -2.44
CA VAL A 643 -14.68 15.46 -2.94
C VAL A 643 -15.60 15.08 -1.79
N TYR A 644 -15.06 14.37 -0.80
CA TYR A 644 -15.79 13.96 0.39
C TYR A 644 -16.35 15.15 1.17
N ASP A 645 -15.49 16.12 1.51
CA ASP A 645 -15.85 17.29 2.30
C ASP A 645 -16.88 18.15 1.56
N PHE A 646 -16.71 18.35 0.25
CA PHE A 646 -17.69 19.09 -0.55
C PHE A 646 -19.07 18.42 -0.53
N ILE A 647 -19.10 17.10 -0.81
CA ILE A 647 -20.39 16.39 -0.84
C ILE A 647 -21.04 16.33 0.54
N TRP A 648 -20.27 16.02 1.58
CA TRP A 648 -20.80 15.85 2.92
C TRP A 648 -21.18 17.18 3.56
N ASP A 649 -20.22 18.10 3.66
CA ASP A 649 -20.37 19.32 4.44
C ASP A 649 -21.05 20.43 3.66
N GLU A 650 -20.67 20.70 2.40
CA GLU A 650 -21.19 21.82 1.67
C GLU A 650 -22.49 21.50 0.94
N PHE A 651 -22.51 20.43 0.14
CA PHE A 651 -23.67 20.08 -0.66
C PHE A 651 -24.81 19.51 0.17
N CYS A 652 -24.55 18.45 0.98
CA CYS A 652 -25.61 17.78 1.74
C CYS A 652 -26.05 18.57 2.98
N ASP A 653 -25.09 19.04 3.80
CA ASP A 653 -25.45 19.66 5.09
C ASP A 653 -25.89 21.11 4.97
N TRP A 654 -25.49 21.79 3.88
CA TRP A 654 -25.84 23.19 3.69
C TRP A 654 -26.72 23.44 2.49
N TYR A 655 -26.26 23.12 1.27
CA TYR A 655 -26.97 23.56 0.08
C TYR A 655 -28.33 22.88 -0.09
N ILE A 656 -28.41 21.59 0.14
CA ILE A 656 -29.70 20.87 0.09
C ILE A 656 -30.68 21.50 1.10
N GLU A 657 -30.22 21.83 2.30
CA GLU A 657 -31.07 22.47 3.31
C GLU A 657 -31.48 23.89 2.91
N LEU A 658 -30.59 24.67 2.29
CA LEU A 658 -30.92 25.97 1.72
C LEU A 658 -31.98 25.88 0.61
N ALA A 659 -31.90 24.88 -0.24
CA ALA A 659 -32.81 24.70 -1.36
C ALA A 659 -34.21 24.24 -0.96
N LYS A 660 -34.32 23.50 0.16
CA LYS A 660 -35.60 22.91 0.62
C LYS A 660 -36.75 23.89 0.73
N TYR A 661 -36.50 25.10 1.27
CA TYR A 661 -37.56 26.09 1.39
C TYR A 661 -38.20 26.37 0.03
N ARG A 662 -37.40 26.69 -0.97
CA ARG A 662 -37.88 27.03 -2.34
C ARG A 662 -38.55 25.85 -3.00
N ILE A 663 -38.06 24.63 -2.81
CA ILE A 663 -38.62 23.41 -3.38
C ILE A 663 -39.99 23.11 -2.78
N TYR A 664 -40.14 23.26 -1.46
CA TYR A 664 -41.40 22.99 -0.76
C TYR A 664 -42.48 24.07 -0.99
N HIS A 665 -42.05 25.31 -1.37
CA HIS A 665 -42.96 26.42 -1.67
C HIS A 665 -42.99 26.74 -3.17
N ALA A 666 -42.84 25.73 -4.01
CA ALA A 666 -42.83 25.88 -5.47
C ALA A 666 -44.15 26.49 -6.05
N GLU A 667 -45.25 26.38 -5.31
CA GLU A 667 -46.50 27.01 -5.70
C GLU A 667 -46.49 28.54 -5.50
N GLU A 668 -45.68 29.07 -4.59
CA GLU A 668 -45.50 30.49 -4.31
C GLU A 668 -44.53 31.15 -5.27
N ASP A 669 -43.38 30.45 -5.59
CA ASP A 669 -42.35 30.92 -6.51
C ASP A 669 -41.79 29.75 -7.32
N ALA A 670 -42.43 29.49 -8.45
CA ALA A 670 -42.06 28.37 -9.33
C ALA A 670 -40.67 28.58 -9.98
N GLU A 671 -40.26 29.84 -10.22
CA GLU A 671 -38.96 30.16 -10.78
C GLU A 671 -37.86 29.89 -9.77
N ALA A 672 -38.00 30.34 -8.52
CA ALA A 672 -37.01 30.03 -7.47
C ALA A 672 -36.88 28.52 -7.20
N ALA A 673 -37.99 27.77 -7.29
CA ALA A 673 -37.98 26.31 -7.16
C ALA A 673 -37.25 25.64 -8.34
N ASN A 674 -37.52 26.12 -9.58
CA ASN A 674 -36.79 25.63 -10.75
C ASN A 674 -35.27 25.87 -10.64
N ASP A 675 -34.87 27.08 -10.25
CA ASP A 675 -33.46 27.44 -10.10
C ASP A 675 -32.76 26.54 -9.07
N ALA A 676 -33.41 26.27 -7.92
CA ALA A 676 -32.88 25.36 -6.90
C ALA A 676 -32.76 23.92 -7.42
N MET A 677 -33.74 23.40 -8.14
CA MET A 677 -33.72 22.04 -8.67
C MET A 677 -32.69 21.87 -9.81
N TRP A 678 -32.58 22.88 -10.66
CA TRP A 678 -31.53 22.89 -11.72
C TRP A 678 -30.15 22.87 -11.09
N THR A 679 -29.88 23.76 -10.14
CA THR A 679 -28.58 23.84 -9.48
C THR A 679 -28.25 22.54 -8.73
N LEU A 680 -29.20 21.95 -7.99
CA LEU A 680 -29.03 20.65 -7.34
C LEU A 680 -28.64 19.56 -8.34
N ARG A 681 -29.32 19.52 -9.48
CA ARG A 681 -29.06 18.53 -10.54
C ARG A 681 -27.67 18.70 -11.14
N GLU A 682 -27.32 19.92 -11.55
CA GLU A 682 -26.05 20.17 -12.24
C GLU A 682 -24.83 20.02 -11.31
N VAL A 683 -24.94 20.48 -10.07
CA VAL A 683 -23.88 20.28 -9.06
C VAL A 683 -23.73 18.80 -8.71
N LEU A 684 -24.86 18.06 -8.55
CA LEU A 684 -24.81 16.61 -8.32
C LEU A 684 -24.13 15.88 -9.48
N LYS A 685 -24.45 16.23 -10.74
CA LYS A 685 -23.81 15.62 -11.92
C LYS A 685 -22.28 15.81 -11.89
N LYS A 686 -21.82 17.04 -11.63
CA LYS A 686 -20.37 17.31 -11.51
C LYS A 686 -19.73 16.57 -10.33
N ALA A 687 -20.39 16.56 -9.17
CA ALA A 687 -19.90 15.86 -7.98
C ALA A 687 -19.79 14.34 -8.20
N LEU A 688 -20.78 13.73 -8.88
CA LEU A 688 -20.73 12.30 -9.22
C LEU A 688 -19.60 11.97 -10.20
N LYS A 689 -19.31 12.86 -11.17
CA LYS A 689 -18.18 12.71 -12.08
C LYS A 689 -16.83 12.72 -11.33
N LEU A 690 -16.67 13.63 -10.37
CA LEU A 690 -15.47 13.69 -9.54
C LEU A 690 -15.34 12.51 -8.57
N LEU A 691 -16.46 11.98 -8.10
CA LEU A 691 -16.51 10.82 -7.20
C LEU A 691 -16.26 9.48 -7.91
N HIS A 692 -16.61 9.39 -9.20
CA HIS A 692 -16.64 8.14 -9.95
C HIS A 692 -15.34 7.34 -9.93
N PRO A 693 -14.14 7.93 -10.09
CA PRO A 693 -12.90 7.16 -10.01
C PRO A 693 -12.72 6.43 -8.68
N PHE A 694 -13.22 7.00 -7.59
CA PHE A 694 -13.08 6.49 -6.22
C PHE A 694 -14.19 5.49 -5.86
N MET A 695 -15.43 5.80 -6.21
CA MET A 695 -16.64 5.02 -5.91
C MET A 695 -17.47 4.78 -7.18
N PRO A 696 -17.00 3.88 -8.07
CA PRO A 696 -17.58 3.75 -9.40
C PRO A 696 -19.02 3.21 -9.42
N PHE A 697 -19.42 2.38 -8.47
CA PHE A 697 -20.71 1.70 -8.54
C PHE A 697 -21.87 2.60 -8.08
N VAL A 698 -21.76 3.19 -6.91
CA VAL A 698 -22.81 4.09 -6.40
C VAL A 698 -22.98 5.32 -7.29
N SER A 699 -21.87 5.88 -7.77
CA SER A 699 -21.90 7.04 -8.66
C SER A 699 -22.51 6.72 -10.02
N GLU A 700 -22.15 5.57 -10.63
CA GLU A 700 -22.73 5.10 -11.90
C GLU A 700 -24.23 4.83 -11.77
N GLU A 701 -24.65 4.15 -10.69
CA GLU A 701 -26.06 3.83 -10.48
C GLU A 701 -26.91 5.09 -10.36
N ILE A 702 -26.45 6.05 -9.55
CA ILE A 702 -27.15 7.33 -9.41
C ILE A 702 -27.19 8.08 -10.75
N TYR A 703 -26.04 8.18 -11.41
CA TYR A 703 -25.93 8.95 -12.66
C TYR A 703 -26.77 8.36 -13.79
N SER A 704 -26.79 7.04 -13.94
CA SER A 704 -27.59 6.35 -14.96
C SER A 704 -29.10 6.57 -14.77
N ASN A 705 -29.55 6.82 -13.54
CA ASN A 705 -30.94 7.17 -13.25
C ASN A 705 -31.21 8.67 -13.39
N LEU A 706 -30.21 9.51 -13.11
CA LEU A 706 -30.31 10.98 -13.23
C LEU A 706 -30.22 11.46 -14.69
N CYS A 707 -29.40 10.78 -15.51
CA CYS A 707 -29.12 11.09 -16.91
C CYS A 707 -29.31 9.85 -17.78
N PRO A 708 -30.56 9.35 -17.95
CA PRO A 708 -30.85 8.09 -18.66
C PRO A 708 -30.53 8.15 -20.17
N GLU A 709 -30.32 9.37 -20.72
CA GLU A 709 -29.90 9.62 -22.09
C GLU A 709 -28.41 9.36 -22.32
N GLU A 710 -27.59 9.40 -21.29
CA GLU A 710 -26.16 9.15 -21.38
C GLU A 710 -25.85 7.65 -21.22
N ALA A 711 -24.86 7.16 -21.95
CA ALA A 711 -24.54 5.74 -22.00
C ALA A 711 -24.00 5.20 -20.65
N SER A 712 -23.13 5.98 -20.00
CA SER A 712 -22.48 5.64 -18.74
C SER A 712 -21.70 6.85 -18.20
N LEU A 713 -21.65 7.00 -16.88
CA LEU A 713 -20.82 7.99 -16.21
C LEU A 713 -19.33 7.80 -16.53
N MET A 714 -18.87 6.54 -16.58
CA MET A 714 -17.49 6.20 -16.94
C MET A 714 -17.05 6.76 -18.30
N MET A 715 -17.99 6.87 -19.25
CA MET A 715 -17.74 7.34 -20.60
C MET A 715 -18.04 8.83 -20.76
N SER A 716 -18.51 9.51 -19.71
CA SER A 716 -18.75 10.94 -19.72
C SER A 716 -17.43 11.72 -19.60
N GLU A 717 -17.44 12.98 -20.06
CA GLU A 717 -16.29 13.85 -19.96
C GLU A 717 -16.01 14.27 -18.51
N TRP A 718 -14.71 14.33 -18.15
CA TRP A 718 -14.27 14.92 -16.90
C TRP A 718 -14.64 16.38 -16.83
N PRO A 719 -15.20 16.87 -15.70
CA PRO A 719 -15.60 18.27 -15.61
C PRO A 719 -14.39 19.20 -15.66
N VAL A 720 -14.59 20.35 -16.27
CA VAL A 720 -13.58 21.38 -16.44
C VAL A 720 -13.99 22.63 -15.66
N TYR A 721 -13.01 23.35 -15.12
CA TYR A 721 -13.23 24.65 -14.50
C TYR A 721 -13.84 25.63 -15.51
N ASP A 722 -14.88 26.34 -15.10
CA ASP A 722 -15.63 27.27 -15.94
C ASP A 722 -15.72 28.66 -15.26
N GLU A 723 -15.12 29.66 -15.85
CA GLU A 723 -15.13 31.04 -15.30
C GLU A 723 -16.55 31.59 -15.08
N SER A 724 -17.53 31.12 -15.85
CA SER A 724 -18.93 31.54 -15.69
C SER A 724 -19.56 31.05 -14.35
N TRP A 725 -18.93 30.07 -13.69
CA TRP A 725 -19.33 29.55 -12.39
C TRP A 725 -18.43 30.07 -11.25
N SER A 726 -17.77 31.18 -11.42
CA SER A 726 -16.93 31.84 -10.40
C SER A 726 -17.67 33.00 -9.74
N PHE A 727 -18.07 32.83 -8.49
CA PHE A 727 -18.88 33.78 -7.73
C PHE A 727 -18.27 34.08 -6.34
N PRO A 728 -17.11 34.80 -6.28
CA PRO A 728 -16.42 35.03 -4.99
C PRO A 728 -17.27 35.79 -3.96
N GLU A 729 -18.12 36.74 -4.42
CA GLU A 729 -19.01 37.49 -3.54
C GLU A 729 -20.06 36.56 -2.87
N ALA A 730 -20.64 35.63 -3.63
CA ALA A 730 -21.57 34.64 -3.12
C ALA A 730 -20.91 33.69 -2.13
N GLU A 731 -19.66 33.29 -2.37
CA GLU A 731 -18.86 32.51 -1.42
C GLU A 731 -18.68 33.25 -0.10
N ASN A 732 -18.35 34.54 -0.15
CA ASN A 732 -18.21 35.38 1.04
C ASN A 732 -19.52 35.49 1.82
N ILE A 733 -20.63 35.77 1.15
CA ILE A 733 -21.96 35.82 1.75
C ILE A 733 -22.32 34.50 2.45
N ALA A 734 -22.07 33.37 1.79
CA ALA A 734 -22.38 32.06 2.31
C ALA A 734 -21.55 31.67 3.56
N GLU A 735 -20.27 32.05 3.60
CA GLU A 735 -19.43 31.77 4.78
C GLU A 735 -19.93 32.55 6.01
N HIS A 736 -20.28 33.80 5.85
CA HIS A 736 -20.87 34.63 6.91
C HIS A 736 -22.24 34.09 7.33
N PHE A 737 -23.08 33.73 6.38
CA PHE A 737 -24.38 33.10 6.63
C PHE A 737 -24.25 31.81 7.45
N LYS A 738 -23.32 30.94 7.06
CA LYS A 738 -23.05 29.69 7.81
C LYS A 738 -22.59 29.98 9.25
N ALA A 739 -21.75 31.00 9.44
CA ALA A 739 -21.30 31.42 10.76
C ALA A 739 -22.45 31.89 11.63
N ILE A 740 -23.38 32.70 11.07
CA ILE A 740 -24.59 33.16 11.75
C ILE A 740 -25.47 31.97 12.18
N VAL A 741 -25.83 31.09 11.25
CA VAL A 741 -26.68 29.93 11.56
C VAL A 741 -26.03 28.99 12.57
N LYS A 742 -24.71 28.74 12.47
CA LYS A 742 -23.94 27.97 13.46
C LYS A 742 -23.97 28.64 14.84
N GLY A 743 -23.76 29.94 14.86
CA GLY A 743 -23.82 30.74 16.11
C GLY A 743 -25.17 30.58 16.83
N VAL A 744 -26.27 30.73 16.10
CA VAL A 744 -27.62 30.53 16.65
C VAL A 744 -27.82 29.08 17.14
N ARG A 745 -27.41 28.09 16.36
CA ARG A 745 -27.51 26.67 16.74
C ARG A 745 -26.70 26.36 18.00
N ASN A 746 -25.52 26.93 18.15
CA ASN A 746 -24.68 26.78 19.36
C ASN A 746 -25.35 27.36 20.60
N VAL A 747 -25.84 28.61 20.53
CA VAL A 747 -26.61 29.22 21.61
C VAL A 747 -27.77 28.34 22.05
N ARG A 748 -28.54 27.85 21.07
CA ARG A 748 -29.68 26.97 21.36
C ARG A 748 -29.24 25.64 22.00
N ALA A 749 -28.14 25.07 21.57
CA ALA A 749 -27.58 23.83 22.15
C ALA A 749 -27.08 24.07 23.59
N GLU A 750 -26.33 25.13 23.82
CA GLU A 750 -25.81 25.50 25.14
C GLU A 750 -26.93 25.76 26.14
N MET A 751 -28.03 26.36 25.69
CA MET A 751 -29.20 26.66 26.50
C MET A 751 -30.23 25.52 26.52
N ASN A 752 -29.94 24.37 25.85
CA ASN A 752 -30.85 23.22 25.75
C ASN A 752 -32.24 23.58 25.19
N VAL A 753 -32.31 24.50 24.21
CA VAL A 753 -33.56 24.94 23.55
C VAL A 753 -34.00 23.95 22.49
N PRO A 754 -35.17 23.31 22.58
CA PRO A 754 -35.65 22.38 21.58
C PRO A 754 -35.97 23.09 20.26
N ASN A 755 -35.83 22.41 19.10
CA ASN A 755 -36.13 22.99 17.79
C ASN A 755 -37.60 23.40 17.59
N SER A 756 -38.53 22.86 18.36
CA SER A 756 -39.95 23.24 18.38
C SER A 756 -40.17 24.63 18.94
N ARG A 757 -39.29 25.15 19.82
CA ARG A 757 -39.35 26.49 20.34
C ARG A 757 -38.59 27.42 19.42
N LYS A 758 -39.33 28.23 18.68
CA LYS A 758 -38.77 29.19 17.72
C LYS A 758 -38.55 30.53 18.40
N ALA A 759 -37.50 31.25 18.01
CA ALA A 759 -37.14 32.55 18.51
C ALA A 759 -36.83 33.52 17.37
N LYS A 760 -36.99 34.82 17.61
CA LYS A 760 -36.51 35.87 16.68
C LYS A 760 -34.98 35.88 16.70
N VAL A 761 -34.38 36.07 15.51
CA VAL A 761 -32.95 36.25 15.33
C VAL A 761 -32.72 37.62 14.71
N TYR A 762 -31.94 38.43 15.40
CA TYR A 762 -31.50 39.73 14.88
C TYR A 762 -30.05 39.62 14.42
N VAL A 763 -29.78 40.09 13.22
CA VAL A 763 -28.42 40.16 12.67
C VAL A 763 -28.05 41.61 12.44
N VAL A 764 -27.09 42.09 13.20
CA VAL A 764 -26.58 43.45 13.10
C VAL A 764 -25.32 43.38 12.24
N CYS A 765 -25.35 44.01 11.08
CA CYS A 765 -24.30 44.02 10.08
C CYS A 765 -24.26 45.38 9.38
N GLU A 766 -23.05 45.96 9.22
CA GLU A 766 -22.87 47.27 8.59
C GLU A 766 -22.66 47.15 7.06
N ASP A 767 -22.17 46.00 6.59
CA ASP A 767 -21.90 45.75 5.14
C ASP A 767 -23.22 45.55 4.39
N GLN A 768 -23.48 46.45 3.42
CA GLN A 768 -24.72 46.43 2.64
C GLN A 768 -24.82 45.21 1.71
N THR A 769 -23.67 44.70 1.20
CA THR A 769 -23.62 43.49 0.33
C THR A 769 -23.98 42.25 1.13
N LEU A 770 -23.40 42.09 2.32
CA LEU A 770 -23.72 41.02 3.22
C LEU A 770 -25.21 41.08 3.67
N CYS A 771 -25.70 42.26 4.02
CA CYS A 771 -27.10 42.45 4.40
C CYS A 771 -28.07 42.06 3.28
N ALA A 772 -27.79 42.43 2.05
CA ALA A 772 -28.60 42.05 0.89
C ALA A 772 -28.56 40.52 0.64
N GLY A 773 -27.37 39.93 0.79
CA GLY A 773 -27.19 38.47 0.71
C GLY A 773 -27.94 37.71 1.80
N PHE A 774 -27.92 38.21 3.03
CA PHE A 774 -28.68 37.61 4.15
C PHE A 774 -30.19 37.73 3.96
N GLU A 775 -30.67 38.87 3.42
CA GLU A 775 -32.09 39.06 3.12
C GLU A 775 -32.55 38.07 2.03
N ALA A 776 -31.70 37.84 1.00
CA ALA A 776 -32.01 36.85 -0.03
C ALA A 776 -32.06 35.40 0.54
N LEU A 777 -31.33 35.12 1.63
CA LEU A 777 -31.29 33.80 2.30
C LEU A 777 -32.22 33.69 3.53
N LYS A 778 -32.98 34.74 3.84
CA LYS A 778 -33.77 34.88 5.06
C LYS A 778 -34.70 33.70 5.35
N GLN A 779 -35.45 33.25 4.38
CA GLN A 779 -36.40 32.14 4.58
C GLN A 779 -35.70 30.81 4.90
N SER A 780 -34.57 30.55 4.26
CA SER A 780 -33.73 29.41 4.58
C SER A 780 -33.08 29.54 5.98
N ALA A 781 -32.68 30.75 6.36
CA ALA A 781 -32.20 31.04 7.71
C ALA A 781 -33.24 30.76 8.80
N ILE A 782 -34.47 31.19 8.60
CA ILE A 782 -35.59 30.91 9.51
C ILE A 782 -35.74 29.41 9.74
N MET A 783 -35.72 28.64 8.67
CA MET A 783 -35.84 27.19 8.75
C MET A 783 -34.63 26.53 9.41
N MET A 784 -33.42 26.92 9.01
CA MET A 784 -32.18 26.29 9.47
C MET A 784 -31.79 26.67 10.90
N ALA A 785 -32.12 27.87 11.37
CA ALA A 785 -31.87 28.34 12.71
C ALA A 785 -33.02 28.03 13.68
N ALA A 786 -34.08 27.39 13.23
CA ALA A 786 -35.36 27.22 13.98
C ALA A 786 -35.86 28.54 14.53
N ALA A 787 -35.87 29.58 13.68
CA ALA A 787 -36.36 30.91 14.00
C ALA A 787 -37.85 31.08 13.65
N ASN A 788 -38.53 32.08 14.25
CA ASN A 788 -39.85 32.55 13.83
C ASN A 788 -39.75 33.78 12.91
N ASP A 789 -38.64 34.52 13.05
CA ASP A 789 -38.28 35.64 12.18
C ASP A 789 -36.74 35.81 12.17
N PHE A 790 -36.24 36.42 11.11
CA PHE A 790 -34.82 36.70 10.90
C PHE A 790 -34.68 38.13 10.40
N LEU A 791 -34.27 39.03 11.30
CA LEU A 791 -34.26 40.47 11.10
C LEU A 791 -32.84 40.98 10.89
N ILE A 792 -32.59 41.59 9.74
CA ILE A 792 -31.30 42.13 9.36
C ILE A 792 -31.36 43.66 9.51
N GLN A 793 -30.40 44.21 10.26
CA GLN A 793 -30.40 45.63 10.57
C GLN A 793 -28.97 46.16 10.78
N GLN A 794 -28.78 47.49 10.73
CA GLN A 794 -27.44 48.09 10.83
C GLN A 794 -26.99 48.40 12.25
N ASP A 795 -27.92 48.47 13.19
CA ASP A 795 -27.65 48.80 14.59
C ASP A 795 -28.51 48.00 15.53
N LYS A 796 -28.34 48.25 16.85
CA LYS A 796 -29.08 47.54 17.91
C LYS A 796 -30.49 48.04 18.20
N THR A 797 -31.04 48.91 17.36
CA THR A 797 -32.37 49.48 17.59
C THR A 797 -33.43 48.37 17.73
N GLY A 798 -34.19 48.39 18.82
CA GLY A 798 -35.27 47.42 19.06
C GLY A 798 -34.81 46.06 19.58
N ILE A 799 -33.53 45.88 19.89
CA ILE A 799 -33.01 44.66 20.53
C ILE A 799 -32.92 44.88 22.03
N ALA A 800 -33.44 43.94 22.80
CA ALA A 800 -33.39 44.00 24.24
C ALA A 800 -31.95 43.90 24.78
N ASP A 801 -31.63 44.60 25.87
CA ASP A 801 -30.27 44.61 26.42
C ASP A 801 -29.82 43.25 26.98
N ASP A 802 -30.79 42.38 27.33
CA ASP A 802 -30.52 41.03 27.84
C ASP A 802 -30.55 39.96 26.74
N ALA A 803 -30.63 40.33 25.45
CA ALA A 803 -30.54 39.39 24.34
C ALA A 803 -29.18 38.69 24.32
N VAL A 804 -29.22 37.39 24.12
CA VAL A 804 -27.98 36.61 23.96
C VAL A 804 -27.29 37.02 22.66
N SER A 805 -26.06 37.48 22.78
CA SER A 805 -25.26 37.92 21.63
C SER A 805 -24.21 36.88 21.23
N VAL A 806 -24.05 36.72 19.93
CA VAL A 806 -22.97 35.91 19.31
C VAL A 806 -22.25 36.78 18.30
N VAL A 807 -20.98 37.00 18.54
CA VAL A 807 -20.11 37.70 17.58
C VAL A 807 -19.64 36.72 16.50
N VAL A 808 -19.90 37.05 15.25
CA VAL A 808 -19.44 36.33 14.08
C VAL A 808 -18.63 37.30 13.21
N PRO A 809 -17.89 36.84 12.21
CA PRO A 809 -17.20 37.76 11.29
C PRO A 809 -18.17 38.76 10.69
N ASP A 810 -17.81 40.02 10.74
CA ASP A 810 -18.53 41.20 10.20
C ASP A 810 -20.00 41.36 10.61
N ALA A 811 -20.47 40.60 11.62
CA ALA A 811 -21.82 40.71 12.13
C ALA A 811 -21.91 40.32 13.60
N THR A 812 -22.98 40.81 14.28
CA THR A 812 -23.36 40.33 15.62
C THR A 812 -24.79 39.83 15.60
N VAL A 813 -24.96 38.62 16.05
CA VAL A 813 -26.28 37.96 16.12
C VAL A 813 -26.85 38.14 17.54
N TYR A 814 -28.12 38.51 17.64
CA TYR A 814 -28.83 38.62 18.91
C TYR A 814 -30.07 37.73 18.90
N VAL A 815 -30.30 37.01 19.98
CA VAL A 815 -31.50 36.21 20.20
C VAL A 815 -32.14 36.59 21.54
N PRO A 816 -33.39 37.07 21.58
CA PRO A 816 -34.03 37.45 22.80
C PRO A 816 -34.07 36.30 23.82
N LEU A 817 -33.61 36.55 25.02
CA LEU A 817 -33.51 35.53 26.07
C LEU A 817 -34.89 34.94 26.45
N GLU A 818 -35.92 35.78 26.50
CA GLU A 818 -37.29 35.37 26.81
C GLU A 818 -37.91 34.41 25.80
N GLU A 819 -37.46 34.46 24.56
CA GLU A 819 -37.92 33.53 23.51
C GLU A 819 -37.14 32.21 23.52
N LEU A 820 -35.92 32.17 24.07
CA LEU A 820 -35.11 30.99 24.22
C LEU A 820 -35.50 30.14 25.43
N ILE A 821 -35.83 30.77 26.56
CA ILE A 821 -36.05 30.09 27.81
C ILE A 821 -37.50 30.28 28.25
N ASP A 822 -38.16 29.21 28.61
CA ASP A 822 -39.34 29.25 29.44
C ASP A 822 -38.87 29.40 30.89
N PHE A 823 -38.93 30.61 31.42
CA PHE A 823 -38.44 30.91 32.75
C PHE A 823 -39.09 30.03 33.83
N GLU A 824 -40.40 29.71 33.68
CA GLU A 824 -41.09 28.86 34.66
C GLU A 824 -40.64 27.40 34.56
N GLN A 825 -40.60 26.86 33.36
CA GLN A 825 -40.10 25.50 33.13
C GLN A 825 -38.63 25.33 33.48
N GLU A 826 -37.78 26.30 33.15
CA GLU A 826 -36.36 26.26 33.48
C GLU A 826 -36.14 26.39 35.00
N MET A 827 -36.87 27.24 35.69
CA MET A 827 -36.87 27.31 37.15
C MET A 827 -37.32 25.98 37.76
N GLU A 828 -38.33 25.35 37.24
CA GLU A 828 -38.79 24.05 37.73
C GLU A 828 -37.74 22.99 37.53
N ARG A 829 -37.10 22.97 36.33
CA ARG A 829 -35.99 22.07 36.03
C ARG A 829 -34.81 22.28 36.98
N LEU A 830 -34.38 23.52 37.17
CA LEU A 830 -33.30 23.88 38.07
C LEU A 830 -33.62 23.55 39.52
N ARG A 831 -34.82 23.70 39.97
CA ARG A 831 -35.28 23.28 41.33
C ARG A 831 -35.24 21.75 41.48
N LYS A 832 -35.63 21.01 40.45
CA LYS A 832 -35.49 19.54 40.47
C LYS A 832 -34.04 19.12 40.53
N GLU A 833 -33.17 19.79 39.75
CA GLU A 833 -31.72 19.54 39.76
C GLU A 833 -31.08 19.94 41.10
N GLU A 834 -31.47 21.07 41.68
CA GLU A 834 -31.08 21.47 43.03
C GLU A 834 -31.47 20.43 44.09
N SER A 835 -32.68 19.89 43.99
CA SER A 835 -33.14 18.80 44.87
C SER A 835 -32.36 17.50 44.67
N ARG A 836 -32.03 17.18 43.45
CA ARG A 836 -31.20 16.01 43.10
C ARG A 836 -29.78 16.16 43.69
N LEU A 837 -29.13 17.28 43.40
CA LEU A 837 -27.78 17.58 43.87
C LEU A 837 -27.71 17.62 45.42
N THR A 838 -28.75 18.19 46.09
CA THR A 838 -28.88 18.18 47.54
C THR A 838 -28.83 16.73 48.08
N LYS A 839 -29.54 15.80 47.45
CA LYS A 839 -29.56 14.39 47.85
C LYS A 839 -28.20 13.71 47.62
N GLU A 840 -27.55 13.99 46.50
CA GLU A 840 -26.24 13.40 46.17
C GLU A 840 -25.14 13.95 47.11
N ILE A 841 -25.13 15.27 47.38
CA ILE A 841 -24.22 15.90 48.33
C ILE A 841 -24.42 15.31 49.74
N ALA A 842 -25.68 15.17 50.17
CA ALA A 842 -26.00 14.56 51.46
C ALA A 842 -25.54 13.12 51.55
N ARG A 843 -25.70 12.34 50.46
CA ARG A 843 -25.24 10.95 50.35
C ARG A 843 -23.72 10.86 50.43
N SER A 844 -22.99 11.65 49.61
CA SER A 844 -21.53 11.66 49.62
C SER A 844 -20.96 12.11 50.95
N ASN A 845 -21.53 13.14 51.56
CA ASN A 845 -21.19 13.57 52.95
C ASN A 845 -21.48 12.48 53.95
N GLY A 846 -22.59 11.76 53.87
CA GLY A 846 -22.91 10.63 54.74
C GLY A 846 -21.93 9.48 54.60
N MET A 847 -21.48 9.21 53.41
CA MET A 847 -20.45 8.18 53.15
C MET A 847 -19.07 8.62 53.68
N LEU A 848 -18.65 9.86 53.46
CA LEU A 848 -17.39 10.41 53.93
C LEU A 848 -17.32 10.64 55.44
N ASN A 849 -18.45 10.86 56.11
CA ASN A 849 -18.57 10.96 57.57
C ASN A 849 -18.72 9.59 58.25
N ASN A 850 -18.85 8.51 57.51
CA ASN A 850 -18.93 7.16 58.07
C ASN A 850 -17.51 6.61 58.35
N GLU A 851 -17.09 6.61 59.59
CA GLU A 851 -15.76 6.10 60.00
C GLU A 851 -15.47 4.68 59.50
N LYS A 852 -16.49 3.82 59.39
CA LYS A 852 -16.34 2.45 58.86
C LYS A 852 -16.07 2.42 57.35
N PHE A 853 -16.58 3.41 56.64
CA PHE A 853 -16.29 3.52 55.21
C PHE A 853 -14.87 4.08 55.01
N VAL A 854 -14.55 5.19 55.67
CA VAL A 854 -13.25 5.87 55.48
C VAL A 854 -12.08 5.01 55.96
N SER A 855 -12.27 4.18 57.00
CA SER A 855 -11.20 3.32 57.54
C SER A 855 -11.04 1.98 56.84
N LYS A 856 -12.06 1.49 56.12
CA LYS A 856 -12.04 0.15 55.47
C LYS A 856 -12.05 0.16 53.94
N ALA A 857 -12.46 1.24 53.30
CA ALA A 857 -12.45 1.35 51.84
C ALA A 857 -11.03 1.66 51.31
N PRO A 858 -10.68 1.17 50.12
CA PRO A 858 -9.44 1.57 49.45
C PRO A 858 -9.33 3.09 49.34
N ALA A 859 -8.14 3.65 49.57
CA ALA A 859 -7.88 5.10 49.51
C ALA A 859 -8.36 5.74 48.19
N ALA A 860 -8.23 5.02 47.06
CA ALA A 860 -8.74 5.46 45.76
C ALA A 860 -10.26 5.67 45.75
N LYS A 861 -11.06 4.80 46.41
CA LYS A 861 -12.51 4.97 46.51
C LYS A 861 -12.94 6.13 47.41
N VAL A 862 -12.18 6.37 48.47
CA VAL A 862 -12.42 7.53 49.34
C VAL A 862 -12.10 8.83 48.59
N GLN A 863 -11.06 8.86 47.81
CA GLN A 863 -10.70 10.00 46.94
C GLN A 863 -11.75 10.22 45.87
N GLU A 864 -12.18 9.18 45.18
CA GLU A 864 -13.25 9.25 44.16
C GLU A 864 -14.55 9.87 44.73
N GLU A 865 -14.92 9.53 45.96
CA GLU A 865 -16.13 10.07 46.57
C GLU A 865 -15.94 11.54 47.05
N LYS A 866 -14.71 11.95 47.42
CA LYS A 866 -14.37 13.37 47.65
C LYS A 866 -14.48 14.19 46.36
N ASP A 867 -13.92 13.68 45.27
CA ASP A 867 -13.94 14.34 43.98
C ASP A 867 -15.40 14.49 43.46
N LYS A 868 -16.25 13.48 43.70
CA LYS A 868 -17.68 13.54 43.39
C LYS A 868 -18.39 14.60 44.25
N LEU A 869 -18.08 14.67 45.53
CA LEU A 869 -18.67 15.67 46.45
C LEU A 869 -18.32 17.11 46.00
N GLU A 870 -17.04 17.33 45.71
CA GLU A 870 -16.56 18.63 45.20
C GLU A 870 -17.26 19.00 43.89
N LYS A 871 -17.36 18.07 42.94
CA LYS A 871 -18.06 18.26 41.71
C LYS A 871 -19.56 18.59 41.89
N TYR A 872 -20.25 17.88 42.78
CA TYR A 872 -21.66 18.17 43.09
C TYR A 872 -21.85 19.51 43.78
N GLN A 873 -20.91 19.94 44.60
CA GLN A 873 -20.93 21.27 45.23
C GLN A 873 -20.78 22.37 44.19
N GLN A 874 -19.80 22.24 43.27
CA GLN A 874 -19.62 23.18 42.14
C GLN A 874 -20.87 23.27 41.26
N MET A 875 -21.50 22.13 40.96
CA MET A 875 -22.75 22.08 40.20
C MET A 875 -23.91 22.75 40.97
N MET A 876 -23.98 22.57 42.27
CA MET A 876 -24.98 23.18 43.11
C MET A 876 -24.85 24.71 43.12
N ASP A 877 -23.64 25.23 43.24
CA ASP A 877 -23.37 26.68 43.22
C ASP A 877 -23.81 27.29 41.86
N GLN A 878 -23.47 26.64 40.77
CA GLN A 878 -23.91 27.05 39.41
C GLN A 878 -25.43 27.02 39.25
N VAL A 879 -26.11 26.01 39.81
CA VAL A 879 -27.58 25.91 39.75
C VAL A 879 -28.23 27.02 40.59
N LYS A 880 -27.69 27.34 41.76
CA LYS A 880 -28.19 28.43 42.61
C LYS A 880 -28.01 29.79 41.98
N GLU A 881 -26.80 30.07 41.45
CA GLU A 881 -26.49 31.31 40.74
C GLU A 881 -27.45 31.51 39.55
N ARG A 882 -27.70 30.45 38.80
CA ARG A 882 -28.65 30.50 37.68
C ARG A 882 -30.09 30.67 38.08
N LEU A 883 -30.53 30.07 39.23
CA LEU A 883 -31.86 30.27 39.80
C LEU A 883 -32.07 31.71 40.32
N GLU A 884 -31.04 32.31 40.93
CA GLU A 884 -31.09 33.73 41.39
C GLU A 884 -31.13 34.68 40.21
N GLY A 885 -30.32 34.43 39.16
CA GLY A 885 -30.35 35.18 37.93
C GLY A 885 -31.70 35.15 37.20
N LEU A 886 -32.38 33.99 37.17
CA LEU A 886 -33.71 33.85 36.60
C LEU A 886 -34.80 34.55 37.44
N LYS A 887 -34.73 34.45 38.76
CA LYS A 887 -35.66 35.17 39.68
C LYS A 887 -35.57 36.67 39.54
N ALA A 888 -34.34 37.21 39.41
CA ALA A 888 -34.13 38.64 39.20
C ALA A 888 -34.71 39.16 37.87
N LYS A 889 -34.80 38.28 36.85
CA LYS A 889 -35.39 38.62 35.55
C LYS A 889 -36.89 38.48 35.47
N MET A 890 -37.50 37.74 36.40
CA MET A 890 -38.98 37.62 36.53
C MET A 890 -39.60 38.63 37.48
N SER A 891 -38.78 39.31 38.26
CA SER A 891 -39.23 40.43 39.14
C SER A 891 -39.12 41.75 38.41
#